data_71dab24d1762fc276dab30bc918389ca
#
_entry.id   71dab24d1762fc276dab30bc918389ca
#
_cell.length_a   1.000
_cell.length_b   1.000
_cell.length_c   1.000
_cell.angle_alpha   90.00
_cell.angle_beta   90.00
_cell.angle_gamma   90.00
#
_symmetry.space_group_name_H-M   'P 1'
#
loop_
_entity.id
_entity.type
_entity.pdbx_description
1 polymer ?
#
loop_
_entity_poly.entity_id
_entity_poly.type
_entity_poly.pdbx_seq_one_letter_code
_entity_poly.pdbx_strand_id
1 'polypeptide(L)'
;MFKNYFKTAWRNIIRNKGFSAINIMGLALGLACSLMIMLWVNDEKSVDAFHKNNKYLYQVYERNYYDGKVDAGYSTQGLLAGELKRVVPEIQYASGFEGVAPPGSSSTFEVGEKIAKMNGMFASEDFFKMFSYSLLQGNSAIALSEPGSVAISKHMAEYFFGTGANAINKIIRFENKENLKVTAVFDNVPTNSSQQFDFLRTWNDFVKQNDWVHNWGDTDPQTFIQLKPGADAAKVQARIKDFIYNYRQKDKSFITELALQPYSEKYLHSNFKDGYIDGGRIEYVNLFSIIAVFILLIACINFMNLATARSAKRAKEVGIRKVVGAMRSTLIAQFVGEAVVLTFISIIIAIAITTLVLPAFDQLTGKQLSLPFKRPTFWFTILGLILVTGFVAGSYPALFLSSLKPVRVLKGSLKFSWSASFFRKALVVFQFAMSVFLIIAMIVVYKQLNYIQTKNLGYDRDNLIYIPIEGDLVKDYEVFKQNALANTNIVNVSKMRNSPTAIFHHTGSISWPGKDPNLTVSFADGVVGYDFVKTMNLQIQAGRDFSKDYGTDTTAFLMNETAINKIGLKDAIGKTITWGNHEGKVIGVIKDFHFNSLHETIEPLIMRLDENWFWGTILVRIKAGKTKEAIAALQKICKQVNPKFPFTYQFSDLEYAKLYASEAVVSKLANIFAFLAIFISCLGLFGLATFTAEQRTKEIGVRKVLGASSASIIKLLSANFLKPIILAFLIAFPLAWYAMNNWLQQYAYKIDMGWWMFILAALLTICIAFITVSYQSIKAAIANPVKSLRTE
;
A
#
# COMPACT_ATOMS: atom_id res chain seq x y z
N MET A 1 43.13 24.51 4.07
CA MET A 1 41.96 24.79 4.93
C MET A 1 41.21 23.54 5.34
N PHE A 2 40.79 22.68 4.42
CA PHE A 2 39.98 21.45 4.73
C PHE A 2 40.68 20.52 5.75
N LYS A 3 41.98 20.25 5.63
CA LYS A 3 42.73 19.40 6.57
C LYS A 3 42.64 19.89 8.02
N ASN A 4 42.66 21.24 8.22
CA ASN A 4 42.55 21.84 9.56
C ASN A 4 41.14 21.77 10.11
N TYR A 5 40.08 21.90 9.25
CA TYR A 5 38.69 21.76 9.68
C TYR A 5 38.40 20.32 10.10
N PHE A 6 38.88 19.34 9.34
CA PHE A 6 38.75 17.92 9.67
C PHE A 6 39.45 17.59 11.00
N LYS A 7 40.71 18.03 11.18
CA LYS A 7 41.45 17.79 12.41
C LYS A 7 40.78 18.43 13.64
N THR A 8 40.19 19.60 13.46
CA THR A 8 39.44 20.28 14.53
C THR A 8 38.13 19.58 14.84
N ALA A 9 37.38 19.13 13.83
CA ALA A 9 36.16 18.35 14.00
C ALA A 9 36.45 17.04 14.73
N TRP A 10 37.44 16.30 14.30
CA TRP A 10 37.87 15.03 14.90
C TRP A 10 38.26 15.17 16.38
N ARG A 11 39.08 16.18 16.72
CA ARG A 11 39.43 16.47 18.12
C ARG A 11 38.23 16.83 18.97
N ASN A 12 37.27 17.56 18.43
CA ASN A 12 36.04 17.88 19.10
C ASN A 12 35.16 16.66 19.39
N ILE A 13 35.07 15.73 18.45
CA ILE A 13 34.34 14.46 18.61
C ILE A 13 34.91 13.65 19.76
N ILE A 14 36.22 13.45 19.79
CA ILE A 14 36.90 12.64 20.81
C ILE A 14 36.84 13.28 22.20
N ARG A 15 36.97 14.61 22.28
CA ARG A 15 36.94 15.36 23.55
C ARG A 15 35.55 15.35 24.20
N ASN A 16 34.46 15.08 23.41
CA ASN A 16 33.10 15.21 23.89
C ASN A 16 32.24 14.00 23.49
N LYS A 17 32.72 12.82 23.85
CA LYS A 17 32.19 11.51 23.41
C LYS A 17 30.64 11.39 23.53
N GLY A 18 30.07 11.68 24.72
CA GLY A 18 28.60 11.51 24.93
C GLY A 18 27.76 12.42 24.06
N PHE A 19 28.15 13.70 23.93
CA PHE A 19 27.43 14.65 23.08
C PHE A 19 27.54 14.32 21.58
N SER A 20 28.73 13.97 21.14
CA SER A 20 28.95 13.57 19.74
C SER A 20 28.23 12.28 19.40
N ALA A 21 28.19 11.32 20.33
CA ALA A 21 27.44 10.07 20.15
C ALA A 21 25.93 10.32 19.98
N ILE A 22 25.32 11.16 20.83
CA ILE A 22 23.88 11.49 20.72
C ILE A 22 23.58 12.16 19.37
N ASN A 23 24.43 13.11 18.93
CA ASN A 23 24.26 13.78 17.64
C ASN A 23 24.44 12.85 16.46
N ILE A 24 25.50 12.05 16.45
CA ILE A 24 25.79 11.10 15.37
C ILE A 24 24.69 10.04 15.29
N MET A 25 24.30 9.45 16.42
CA MET A 25 23.27 8.42 16.44
C MET A 25 21.89 8.98 16.07
N GLY A 26 21.50 10.14 16.59
CA GLY A 26 20.24 10.79 16.22
C GLY A 26 20.17 11.11 14.73
N LEU A 27 21.26 11.63 14.16
CA LEU A 27 21.34 11.92 12.73
C LEU A 27 21.43 10.65 11.89
N ALA A 28 22.18 9.63 12.35
CA ALA A 28 22.29 8.35 11.65
C ALA A 28 20.95 7.61 11.59
N LEU A 29 20.18 7.59 12.68
CA LEU A 29 18.84 7.00 12.68
C LEU A 29 17.89 7.76 11.75
N GLY A 30 17.88 9.09 11.78
CA GLY A 30 17.07 9.89 10.87
C GLY A 30 17.43 9.68 9.40
N LEU A 31 18.73 9.63 9.09
CA LEU A 31 19.22 9.34 7.74
C LEU A 31 18.92 7.91 7.31
N ALA A 32 19.05 6.91 8.19
CA ALA A 32 18.70 5.50 7.87
C ALA A 32 17.22 5.35 7.56
N CYS A 33 16.33 5.96 8.37
CA CYS A 33 14.90 5.98 8.09
C CYS A 33 14.58 6.64 6.74
N SER A 34 15.18 7.81 6.49
CA SER A 34 14.96 8.53 5.23
C SER A 34 15.47 7.72 4.03
N LEU A 35 16.61 7.01 4.16
CA LEU A 35 17.12 6.13 3.11
C LEU A 35 16.18 4.94 2.86
N MET A 36 15.67 4.28 3.88
CA MET A 36 14.71 3.16 3.73
C MET A 36 13.43 3.62 3.05
N ILE A 37 12.88 4.76 3.46
CA ILE A 37 11.69 5.33 2.83
C ILE A 37 11.97 5.71 1.37
N MET A 38 13.12 6.34 1.08
CA MET A 38 13.52 6.69 -0.30
C MET A 38 13.68 5.44 -1.17
N LEU A 39 14.24 4.35 -0.66
CA LEU A 39 14.35 3.09 -1.40
C LEU A 39 12.96 2.56 -1.74
N TRP A 40 12.05 2.53 -0.79
CA TRP A 40 10.67 2.10 -1.01
C TRP A 40 9.93 3.03 -1.99
N VAL A 41 10.01 4.34 -1.83
CA VAL A 41 9.41 5.34 -2.74
C VAL A 41 9.95 5.19 -4.17
N ASN A 42 11.27 4.99 -4.31
CA ASN A 42 11.88 4.79 -5.62
C ASN A 42 11.46 3.46 -6.26
N ASP A 43 11.30 2.41 -5.47
CA ASP A 43 10.78 1.12 -5.94
C ASP A 43 9.34 1.28 -6.44
N GLU A 44 8.44 1.87 -5.64
CA GLU A 44 7.05 2.16 -6.05
C GLU A 44 6.98 2.98 -7.35
N LYS A 45 7.83 4.00 -7.51
CA LYS A 45 7.90 4.83 -8.72
C LYS A 45 8.57 4.12 -9.91
N SER A 46 9.31 3.04 -9.67
CA SER A 46 10.01 2.28 -10.72
C SER A 46 9.17 1.14 -11.30
N VAL A 47 7.98 0.90 -10.74
CA VAL A 47 7.08 -0.13 -11.27
C VAL A 47 6.74 0.19 -12.72
N ASP A 48 6.87 -0.83 -13.57
CA ASP A 48 6.69 -0.76 -15.03
C ASP A 48 7.62 0.21 -15.80
N ALA A 49 8.56 0.87 -15.13
CA ALA A 49 9.48 1.80 -15.76
C ALA A 49 10.50 1.14 -16.71
N PHE A 50 10.63 -0.19 -16.67
CA PHE A 50 11.54 -0.96 -17.54
C PHE A 50 11.05 -1.08 -18.98
N HIS A 51 9.79 -0.76 -19.28
CA HIS A 51 9.25 -0.79 -20.63
C HIS A 51 9.80 0.36 -21.47
N LYS A 52 10.52 0.04 -22.52
CA LYS A 52 11.19 1.03 -23.43
C LYS A 52 10.18 1.95 -24.12
N ASN A 53 8.99 1.41 -24.43
CA ASN A 53 7.93 2.12 -25.13
C ASN A 53 6.96 2.86 -24.20
N ASN A 54 7.26 2.94 -22.92
CA ASN A 54 6.33 3.38 -21.86
C ASN A 54 5.64 4.72 -22.15
N LYS A 55 6.35 5.68 -22.77
CA LYS A 55 5.79 7.00 -23.16
C LYS A 55 4.73 6.93 -24.27
N TYR A 56 4.63 5.81 -24.98
CA TYR A 56 3.67 5.59 -26.07
C TYR A 56 2.62 4.54 -25.71
N LEU A 57 2.77 3.87 -24.55
CA LEU A 57 1.84 2.86 -24.07
C LEU A 57 0.69 3.50 -23.29
N TYR A 58 -0.51 3.06 -23.60
CA TYR A 58 -1.73 3.51 -22.95
C TYR A 58 -2.61 2.31 -22.62
N GLN A 59 -3.30 2.40 -21.50
CA GLN A 59 -4.43 1.53 -21.18
C GLN A 59 -5.72 2.25 -21.55
N VAL A 60 -6.63 1.54 -22.21
CA VAL A 60 -7.99 2.02 -22.45
C VAL A 60 -8.81 1.72 -21.20
N TYR A 61 -9.68 2.65 -20.82
CA TYR A 61 -10.65 2.45 -19.76
C TYR A 61 -12.02 3.01 -20.18
N GLU A 62 -13.09 2.53 -19.56
CA GLU A 62 -14.44 2.98 -19.80
C GLU A 62 -14.90 3.96 -18.74
N ARG A 63 -15.73 4.93 -19.18
CA ARG A 63 -16.56 5.77 -18.32
C ARG A 63 -18.01 5.47 -18.63
N ASN A 64 -18.75 5.04 -17.64
CA ASN A 64 -20.12 4.60 -17.77
C ASN A 64 -21.04 5.60 -17.03
N TYR A 65 -21.97 6.22 -17.78
CA TYR A 65 -22.94 7.19 -17.28
C TYR A 65 -24.30 6.53 -17.18
N TYR A 66 -24.81 6.34 -15.98
CA TYR A 66 -26.11 5.74 -15.70
C TYR A 66 -26.62 6.16 -14.32
N ASP A 67 -27.93 6.19 -14.11
CA ASP A 67 -28.58 6.47 -12.81
C ASP A 67 -28.04 7.75 -12.12
N GLY A 68 -27.68 8.78 -12.91
CA GLY A 68 -27.11 10.02 -12.40
C GLY A 68 -25.68 9.90 -11.84
N LYS A 69 -25.02 8.77 -12.06
CA LYS A 69 -23.65 8.49 -11.64
C LYS A 69 -22.72 8.35 -12.83
N VAL A 70 -21.44 8.53 -12.57
CA VAL A 70 -20.38 8.21 -13.53
C VAL A 70 -19.46 7.20 -12.87
N ASP A 71 -19.42 6.01 -13.41
CA ASP A 71 -18.52 4.95 -13.01
C ASP A 71 -17.40 4.77 -14.03
N ALA A 72 -16.25 4.23 -13.63
CA ALA A 72 -15.15 3.97 -14.55
C ALA A 72 -14.36 2.72 -14.15
N GLY A 73 -13.85 2.04 -15.17
CA GLY A 73 -13.08 0.82 -14.96
C GLY A 73 -12.24 0.44 -16.17
N TYR A 74 -11.27 -0.46 -15.95
CA TYR A 74 -10.35 -0.93 -17.00
C TYR A 74 -10.90 -2.08 -17.84
N SER A 75 -12.03 -2.66 -17.46
CA SER A 75 -12.69 -3.70 -18.26
C SER A 75 -13.23 -3.10 -19.55
N THR A 76 -12.98 -3.76 -20.67
CA THR A 76 -13.35 -3.33 -22.02
C THR A 76 -13.88 -4.51 -22.83
N GLN A 77 -14.41 -4.25 -24.03
CA GLN A 77 -14.92 -5.31 -24.92
C GLN A 77 -13.77 -6.19 -25.42
N GLY A 78 -14.00 -7.50 -25.53
CA GLY A 78 -12.97 -8.45 -25.95
C GLY A 78 -12.41 -8.24 -27.36
N LEU A 79 -13.17 -7.65 -28.26
CA LEU A 79 -12.74 -7.35 -29.62
C LEU A 79 -12.12 -5.95 -29.78
N LEU A 80 -12.16 -5.12 -28.74
CA LEU A 80 -11.80 -3.70 -28.81
C LEU A 80 -10.36 -3.47 -29.27
N ALA A 81 -9.39 -4.21 -28.73
CA ALA A 81 -7.97 -4.04 -29.07
C ALA A 81 -7.72 -4.22 -30.57
N GLY A 82 -8.25 -5.30 -31.17
CA GLY A 82 -8.12 -5.59 -32.60
C GLY A 82 -8.77 -4.53 -33.48
N GLU A 83 -9.98 -4.10 -33.11
CA GLU A 83 -10.74 -3.12 -33.88
C GLU A 83 -10.13 -1.70 -33.78
N LEU A 84 -9.64 -1.31 -32.62
CA LEU A 84 -8.90 -0.04 -32.46
C LEU A 84 -7.67 -0.01 -33.35
N LYS A 85 -6.87 -1.07 -33.37
CA LYS A 85 -5.69 -1.17 -34.26
C LYS A 85 -6.07 -1.10 -35.73
N ARG A 86 -7.19 -1.73 -36.12
CA ARG A 86 -7.66 -1.76 -37.52
C ARG A 86 -8.16 -0.39 -38.00
N VAL A 87 -8.87 0.36 -37.12
CA VAL A 87 -9.63 1.56 -37.54
C VAL A 87 -8.89 2.86 -37.25
N VAL A 88 -8.03 2.91 -36.20
CA VAL A 88 -7.35 4.14 -35.76
C VAL A 88 -5.90 4.15 -36.25
N PRO A 89 -5.58 4.98 -37.26
CA PRO A 89 -4.27 4.95 -37.93
C PRO A 89 -3.08 5.32 -37.04
N GLU A 90 -3.31 6.06 -35.97
CA GLU A 90 -2.30 6.50 -35.00
C GLU A 90 -1.86 5.37 -34.07
N ILE A 91 -2.63 4.29 -33.96
CA ILE A 91 -2.29 3.12 -33.16
C ILE A 91 -1.32 2.23 -33.97
N GLN A 92 -0.17 1.93 -33.38
CA GLN A 92 0.83 1.05 -33.97
C GLN A 92 0.58 -0.41 -33.64
N TYR A 93 0.35 -0.69 -32.35
CA TYR A 93 0.09 -2.01 -31.80
C TYR A 93 -1.05 -1.95 -30.79
N ALA A 94 -1.77 -3.07 -30.62
CA ALA A 94 -2.80 -3.21 -29.60
C ALA A 94 -2.82 -4.65 -29.06
N SER A 95 -3.15 -4.78 -27.78
CA SER A 95 -3.29 -6.10 -27.14
C SER A 95 -4.49 -6.09 -26.20
N GLY A 96 -5.37 -7.09 -26.39
CA GLY A 96 -6.23 -7.56 -25.32
C GLY A 96 -5.40 -8.31 -24.30
N PHE A 97 -5.86 -8.31 -23.05
CA PHE A 97 -5.16 -8.94 -21.93
C PHE A 97 -6.18 -9.40 -20.88
N GLU A 98 -6.17 -10.71 -20.57
CA GLU A 98 -7.15 -11.30 -19.63
C GLU A 98 -6.55 -12.48 -18.87
N GLY A 99 -7.03 -12.74 -17.66
CA GLY A 99 -6.61 -13.89 -16.87
C GLY A 99 -7.00 -15.22 -17.51
N VAL A 100 -6.08 -16.20 -17.51
CA VAL A 100 -6.40 -17.56 -17.97
C VAL A 100 -7.24 -18.31 -16.94
N ALA A 101 -7.01 -18.06 -15.67
CA ALA A 101 -7.78 -18.59 -14.55
C ALA A 101 -8.53 -17.47 -13.83
N PRO A 102 -9.66 -17.76 -13.16
CA PRO A 102 -10.34 -16.76 -12.33
C PRO A 102 -9.42 -16.10 -11.31
N PRO A 103 -9.69 -14.84 -10.91
CA PRO A 103 -8.88 -14.13 -9.92
C PRO A 103 -8.64 -14.96 -8.65
N GLY A 104 -7.38 -15.04 -8.20
CA GLY A 104 -6.97 -15.85 -7.05
C GLY A 104 -6.76 -17.33 -7.34
N SER A 105 -6.93 -17.77 -8.57
CA SER A 105 -6.69 -19.15 -9.04
C SER A 105 -5.46 -19.20 -9.96
N SER A 106 -4.92 -20.41 -10.16
CA SER A 106 -3.79 -20.69 -11.04
C SER A 106 -4.10 -21.90 -11.90
N SER A 107 -3.56 -21.95 -13.10
CA SER A 107 -3.78 -23.05 -14.04
C SER A 107 -2.81 -24.21 -13.81
N THR A 108 -3.28 -25.43 -13.99
CA THR A 108 -2.48 -26.66 -13.80
C THR A 108 -1.80 -27.07 -15.11
N PHE A 109 -0.48 -27.32 -15.04
CA PHE A 109 0.34 -27.82 -16.12
C PHE A 109 0.97 -29.14 -15.75
N GLU A 110 1.16 -30.03 -16.77
CA GLU A 110 1.76 -31.35 -16.63
C GLU A 110 2.77 -31.63 -17.75
N VAL A 111 3.94 -32.14 -17.37
CA VAL A 111 4.94 -32.69 -18.31
C VAL A 111 5.55 -33.95 -17.67
N GLY A 112 5.24 -35.13 -18.21
CA GLY A 112 5.60 -36.40 -17.61
C GLY A 112 4.99 -36.54 -16.20
N GLU A 113 5.83 -36.71 -15.19
CA GLU A 113 5.38 -36.82 -13.78
C GLU A 113 5.31 -35.47 -13.04
N LYS A 114 5.78 -34.38 -13.67
CA LYS A 114 5.77 -33.05 -13.06
C LYS A 114 4.43 -32.37 -13.28
N ILE A 115 3.78 -32.01 -12.18
CA ILE A 115 2.53 -31.25 -12.15
C ILE A 115 2.74 -30.01 -11.29
N ALA A 116 2.37 -28.84 -11.79
CA ALA A 116 2.44 -27.60 -11.04
C ALA A 116 1.35 -26.62 -11.48
N LYS A 117 0.98 -25.72 -10.55
CA LYS A 117 0.10 -24.59 -10.82
C LYS A 117 0.93 -23.37 -11.19
N MET A 118 0.53 -22.68 -12.25
CA MET A 118 1.19 -21.49 -12.81
C MET A 118 0.16 -20.39 -13.06
N ASN A 119 0.58 -19.14 -12.93
CA ASN A 119 -0.26 -17.99 -13.22
C ASN A 119 -0.07 -17.55 -14.66
N GLY A 120 -1.13 -17.23 -15.36
CA GLY A 120 -1.02 -16.84 -16.76
C GLY A 120 -2.13 -15.95 -17.26
N MET A 121 -1.84 -15.35 -18.42
CA MET A 121 -2.73 -14.41 -19.07
C MET A 121 -2.92 -14.80 -20.54
N PHE A 122 -4.05 -14.42 -21.10
CA PHE A 122 -4.24 -14.33 -22.54
C PHE A 122 -3.72 -12.99 -23.03
N ALA A 123 -3.01 -12.97 -24.15
CA ALA A 123 -2.50 -11.73 -24.75
C ALA A 123 -2.50 -11.82 -26.28
N SER A 124 -2.65 -10.66 -26.94
CA SER A 124 -2.62 -10.58 -28.40
C SER A 124 -1.19 -10.74 -28.94
N GLU A 125 -1.04 -11.01 -30.24
CA GLU A 125 0.22 -11.21 -30.94
C GLU A 125 1.21 -10.03 -30.83
N ASP A 126 0.69 -8.82 -30.60
CA ASP A 126 1.50 -7.60 -30.48
C ASP A 126 2.10 -7.41 -29.07
N PHE A 127 1.73 -8.23 -28.08
CA PHE A 127 2.12 -8.05 -26.68
C PHE A 127 3.64 -7.88 -26.49
N PHE A 128 4.43 -8.80 -27.02
CA PHE A 128 5.90 -8.74 -26.93
C PHE A 128 6.55 -7.63 -27.77
N LYS A 129 5.82 -7.02 -28.72
CA LYS A 129 6.27 -5.84 -29.47
C LYS A 129 6.03 -4.55 -28.65
N MET A 130 4.96 -4.53 -27.85
CA MET A 130 4.56 -3.41 -27.01
C MET A 130 5.34 -3.36 -25.71
N PHE A 131 5.35 -4.48 -24.99
CA PHE A 131 5.95 -4.59 -23.66
C PHE A 131 7.36 -5.19 -23.75
N SER A 132 8.27 -4.66 -22.92
CA SER A 132 9.71 -4.99 -22.99
C SER A 132 10.07 -6.22 -22.14
N TYR A 133 9.26 -7.27 -22.18
CA TYR A 133 9.63 -8.57 -21.61
C TYR A 133 10.62 -9.26 -22.55
N SER A 134 11.81 -9.59 -22.05
CA SER A 134 12.91 -10.14 -22.88
C SER A 134 12.65 -11.59 -23.24
N LEU A 135 12.63 -11.91 -24.53
CA LEU A 135 12.59 -13.29 -24.98
C LEU A 135 14.00 -13.90 -24.92
N LEU A 136 14.12 -15.05 -24.27
CA LEU A 136 15.34 -15.86 -24.18
C LEU A 136 15.40 -16.89 -25.32
N GLN A 137 14.23 -17.44 -25.73
CA GLN A 137 14.08 -18.36 -26.84
C GLN A 137 12.82 -17.99 -27.62
N GLY A 138 12.82 -18.21 -28.93
CA GLY A 138 11.68 -17.88 -29.80
C GLY A 138 11.77 -16.48 -30.41
N ASN A 139 10.69 -16.07 -31.07
CA ASN A 139 10.58 -14.77 -31.76
C ASN A 139 9.27 -14.08 -31.40
N SER A 140 9.35 -12.78 -31.10
CA SER A 140 8.19 -11.96 -30.72
C SER A 140 7.10 -11.89 -31.82
N ALA A 141 7.43 -12.10 -33.07
CA ALA A 141 6.46 -12.07 -34.19
C ALA A 141 5.51 -13.27 -34.17
N ILE A 142 5.98 -14.42 -33.67
CA ILE A 142 5.23 -15.69 -33.73
C ILE A 142 4.89 -16.26 -32.34
N ALA A 143 5.39 -15.65 -31.27
CA ALA A 143 5.25 -16.18 -29.92
C ALA A 143 3.79 -16.43 -29.50
N LEU A 144 2.86 -15.58 -29.95
CA LEU A 144 1.41 -15.61 -29.60
C LEU A 144 0.52 -15.58 -30.86
N SER A 145 1.02 -16.01 -32.06
CA SER A 145 0.26 -15.95 -33.31
C SER A 145 -0.58 -17.19 -33.58
N GLU A 146 -0.11 -18.37 -33.19
CA GLU A 146 -0.77 -19.65 -33.50
C GLU A 146 -1.69 -20.08 -32.35
N PRO A 147 -2.95 -20.46 -32.62
CA PRO A 147 -3.82 -21.08 -31.61
C PRO A 147 -3.19 -22.35 -31.03
N GLY A 148 -3.44 -22.61 -29.74
CA GLY A 148 -2.86 -23.75 -29.04
C GLY A 148 -1.37 -23.58 -28.70
N SER A 149 -0.83 -22.36 -28.84
CA SER A 149 0.54 -22.04 -28.43
C SER A 149 0.60 -21.36 -27.05
N VAL A 150 1.77 -21.50 -26.40
CA VAL A 150 2.06 -20.89 -25.13
C VAL A 150 3.48 -20.32 -25.07
N ALA A 151 3.63 -19.09 -24.64
CA ALA A 151 4.92 -18.52 -24.22
C ALA A 151 5.06 -18.72 -22.72
N ILE A 152 6.21 -19.23 -22.26
CA ILE A 152 6.44 -19.55 -20.85
C ILE A 152 7.62 -18.78 -20.28
N SER A 153 7.60 -18.52 -18.96
CA SER A 153 8.72 -17.90 -18.26
C SER A 153 9.91 -18.85 -18.18
N LYS A 154 11.09 -18.28 -17.96
CA LYS A 154 12.31 -19.04 -17.66
C LYS A 154 12.08 -19.98 -16.46
N HIS A 155 11.46 -19.49 -15.38
CA HIS A 155 11.11 -20.31 -14.21
C HIS A 155 10.29 -21.55 -14.59
N MET A 156 9.24 -21.35 -15.39
CA MET A 156 8.37 -22.45 -15.85
C MET A 156 9.13 -23.41 -16.78
N ALA A 157 9.96 -22.88 -17.70
CA ALA A 157 10.79 -23.69 -18.59
C ALA A 157 11.79 -24.56 -17.80
N GLU A 158 12.48 -23.98 -16.83
CA GLU A 158 13.43 -24.71 -15.97
C GLU A 158 12.74 -25.77 -15.09
N TYR A 159 11.57 -25.47 -14.58
CA TYR A 159 10.80 -26.41 -13.76
C TYR A 159 10.41 -27.65 -14.56
N PHE A 160 9.78 -27.47 -15.72
CA PHE A 160 9.25 -28.59 -16.50
C PHE A 160 10.31 -29.31 -17.35
N PHE A 161 11.23 -28.58 -17.98
CA PHE A 161 12.15 -29.12 -18.95
C PHE A 161 13.61 -29.20 -18.52
N GLY A 162 13.96 -28.57 -17.40
CA GLY A 162 15.31 -28.50 -16.84
C GLY A 162 16.09 -27.25 -17.22
N THR A 163 17.09 -26.91 -16.42
CA THR A 163 17.91 -25.72 -16.57
C THR A 163 18.71 -25.76 -17.88
N GLY A 164 18.65 -24.66 -18.65
CA GLY A 164 19.35 -24.54 -19.95
C GLY A 164 18.76 -25.36 -21.09
N ALA A 165 17.67 -26.10 -20.89
CA ALA A 165 17.03 -26.87 -21.92
C ALA A 165 16.34 -25.99 -22.98
N ASN A 166 16.40 -26.40 -24.25
CA ASN A 166 15.55 -25.78 -25.26
C ASN A 166 14.10 -26.27 -25.06
N ALA A 167 13.20 -25.34 -24.75
CA ALA A 167 11.79 -25.62 -24.53
C ALA A 167 10.95 -25.40 -25.80
N ILE A 168 11.49 -24.78 -26.87
CA ILE A 168 10.75 -24.49 -28.09
C ILE A 168 10.28 -25.78 -28.76
N ASN A 169 9.04 -25.74 -29.24
CA ASN A 169 8.31 -26.85 -29.87
C ASN A 169 8.00 -28.04 -28.95
N LYS A 170 8.35 -27.98 -27.66
CA LYS A 170 7.90 -29.00 -26.71
C LYS A 170 6.42 -28.80 -26.38
N ILE A 171 5.78 -29.91 -26.06
CA ILE A 171 4.36 -29.94 -25.68
C ILE A 171 4.27 -29.96 -24.19
N ILE A 172 3.37 -29.14 -23.69
CA ILE A 172 2.98 -29.09 -22.29
C ILE A 172 1.46 -29.26 -22.16
N ARG A 173 1.01 -30.15 -21.28
CA ARG A 173 -0.41 -30.40 -21.05
C ARG A 173 -0.99 -29.36 -20.10
N PHE A 174 -2.08 -28.75 -20.53
CA PHE A 174 -2.79 -27.69 -19.82
C PHE A 174 -4.14 -28.17 -19.31
N GLU A 175 -4.46 -27.93 -18.03
CA GLU A 175 -5.73 -28.28 -17.38
C GLU A 175 -6.15 -29.76 -17.60
N ASN A 176 -5.19 -30.65 -17.77
CA ASN A 176 -5.38 -32.04 -18.12
C ASN A 176 -6.30 -32.27 -19.36
N LYS A 177 -6.48 -31.25 -20.17
CA LYS A 177 -7.39 -31.28 -21.36
C LYS A 177 -6.69 -30.98 -22.68
N GLU A 178 -5.88 -29.94 -22.72
CA GLU A 178 -5.27 -29.39 -23.92
C GLU A 178 -3.77 -29.67 -23.97
N ASN A 179 -3.23 -29.90 -25.16
CA ASN A 179 -1.79 -29.94 -25.38
C ASN A 179 -1.36 -28.62 -26.03
N LEU A 180 -0.58 -27.83 -25.30
CA LEU A 180 -0.07 -26.55 -25.78
C LEU A 180 1.36 -26.70 -26.27
N LYS A 181 1.68 -26.06 -27.40
CA LYS A 181 3.03 -26.01 -27.96
C LYS A 181 3.77 -24.78 -27.42
N VAL A 182 4.95 -24.98 -26.87
CA VAL A 182 5.81 -23.87 -26.43
C VAL A 182 6.41 -23.17 -27.65
N THR A 183 6.09 -21.88 -27.80
CA THR A 183 6.54 -21.05 -28.95
C THR A 183 7.59 -20.01 -28.57
N ALA A 184 7.65 -19.64 -27.27
CA ALA A 184 8.66 -18.71 -26.75
C ALA A 184 8.97 -19.00 -25.29
N VAL A 185 10.20 -18.65 -24.88
CA VAL A 185 10.59 -18.55 -23.47
C VAL A 185 11.01 -17.13 -23.20
N PHE A 186 10.34 -16.47 -22.26
CA PHE A 186 10.70 -15.13 -21.81
C PHE A 186 11.42 -15.18 -20.47
N ASP A 187 12.24 -14.17 -20.17
CA ASP A 187 12.90 -14.04 -18.86
C ASP A 187 11.84 -13.84 -17.78
N ASN A 188 12.16 -14.20 -16.54
CA ASN A 188 11.22 -14.04 -15.42
C ASN A 188 10.73 -12.59 -15.36
N VAL A 189 9.44 -12.44 -15.14
CA VAL A 189 8.84 -11.12 -14.99
C VAL A 189 9.52 -10.39 -13.85
N PRO A 190 10.00 -9.15 -14.06
CA PRO A 190 10.65 -8.37 -13.00
C PRO A 190 9.73 -8.15 -11.80
N THR A 191 10.29 -8.15 -10.60
CA THR A 191 9.53 -7.92 -9.35
C THR A 191 8.88 -6.54 -9.30
N ASN A 192 9.41 -5.57 -10.06
CA ASN A 192 8.83 -4.24 -10.24
C ASN A 192 7.92 -4.15 -11.48
N SER A 193 7.30 -5.25 -11.91
CA SER A 193 6.20 -5.25 -12.87
C SER A 193 4.86 -5.29 -12.14
N SER A 194 3.91 -4.48 -12.58
CA SER A 194 2.53 -4.50 -12.04
C SER A 194 1.75 -5.75 -12.46
N GLN A 195 2.16 -6.36 -13.57
CA GLN A 195 1.62 -7.63 -14.04
C GLN A 195 2.62 -8.75 -13.70
N GLN A 196 2.14 -9.82 -13.06
CA GLN A 196 2.95 -11.00 -12.71
C GLN A 196 2.32 -12.23 -13.35
N PHE A 197 3.08 -12.93 -14.19
CA PHE A 197 2.63 -14.13 -14.87
C PHE A 197 3.81 -15.07 -15.19
N ASP A 198 3.52 -16.37 -15.23
CA ASP A 198 4.48 -17.42 -15.60
C ASP A 198 4.34 -17.83 -17.08
N PHE A 199 3.16 -17.61 -17.67
CA PHE A 199 2.88 -17.95 -19.07
C PHE A 199 1.90 -16.99 -19.73
N LEU A 200 1.94 -16.95 -21.05
CA LEU A 200 0.98 -16.24 -21.89
C LEU A 200 0.39 -17.21 -22.92
N ARG A 201 -0.94 -17.23 -23.05
CA ARG A 201 -1.69 -17.90 -24.12
C ARG A 201 -2.12 -16.90 -25.18
N THR A 202 -2.45 -17.39 -26.35
CA THR A 202 -2.86 -16.55 -27.46
C THR A 202 -4.25 -15.96 -27.23
N TRP A 203 -4.46 -14.73 -27.68
CA TRP A 203 -5.77 -14.07 -27.64
C TRP A 203 -6.83 -14.79 -28.49
N ASN A 204 -6.42 -15.45 -29.56
CA ASN A 204 -7.29 -16.23 -30.41
C ASN A 204 -7.91 -17.42 -29.65
N ASP A 205 -7.17 -18.04 -28.74
CA ASP A 205 -7.72 -19.10 -27.87
C ASP A 205 -8.78 -18.54 -26.92
N PHE A 206 -8.56 -17.34 -26.37
CA PHE A 206 -9.54 -16.67 -25.53
C PHE A 206 -10.84 -16.40 -26.27
N VAL A 207 -10.74 -15.79 -27.46
CA VAL A 207 -11.93 -15.48 -28.29
C VAL A 207 -12.68 -16.75 -28.68
N LYS A 208 -11.95 -17.84 -29.05
CA LYS A 208 -12.56 -19.12 -29.43
C LYS A 208 -13.27 -19.82 -28.25
N GLN A 209 -12.79 -19.62 -27.03
CA GLN A 209 -13.34 -20.26 -25.83
C GLN A 209 -14.52 -19.50 -25.20
N ASN A 210 -14.75 -18.25 -25.64
CA ASN A 210 -15.68 -17.33 -25.00
C ASN A 210 -16.58 -16.65 -26.04
N ASP A 211 -17.73 -17.24 -26.34
CA ASP A 211 -18.68 -16.70 -27.34
C ASP A 211 -19.20 -15.30 -26.98
N TRP A 212 -19.28 -14.97 -25.68
CA TRP A 212 -19.73 -13.66 -25.20
C TRP A 212 -18.84 -12.51 -25.69
N VAL A 213 -17.56 -12.76 -26.00
CA VAL A 213 -16.60 -11.77 -26.51
C VAL A 213 -17.11 -11.03 -27.76
N HIS A 214 -17.98 -11.67 -28.55
CA HIS A 214 -18.59 -11.07 -29.74
C HIS A 214 -19.68 -10.05 -29.44
N ASN A 215 -20.16 -9.99 -28.20
CA ASN A 215 -21.14 -9.00 -27.75
C ASN A 215 -20.44 -7.73 -27.29
N TRP A 216 -20.65 -6.63 -27.99
CA TRP A 216 -20.10 -5.30 -27.64
C TRP A 216 -20.73 -4.65 -26.40
N GLY A 217 -21.70 -5.30 -25.79
CA GLY A 217 -22.28 -4.91 -24.49
C GLY A 217 -21.54 -5.50 -23.29
N ASP A 218 -20.77 -6.57 -23.51
CA ASP A 218 -20.10 -7.32 -22.46
C ASP A 218 -18.64 -6.89 -22.35
N THR A 219 -18.16 -6.70 -21.13
CA THR A 219 -16.80 -6.25 -20.81
C THR A 219 -16.20 -7.14 -19.73
N ASP A 220 -14.91 -7.45 -19.84
CA ASP A 220 -14.08 -8.10 -18.82
C ASP A 220 -12.60 -7.85 -19.09
N PRO A 221 -12.08 -8.09 -20.33
CA PRO A 221 -10.67 -7.91 -20.64
C PRO A 221 -10.18 -6.47 -20.51
N GLN A 222 -8.87 -6.36 -20.36
CA GLN A 222 -8.17 -5.08 -20.45
C GLN A 222 -7.65 -4.86 -21.88
N THR A 223 -7.68 -3.62 -22.35
CA THR A 223 -7.15 -3.21 -23.64
C THR A 223 -5.97 -2.28 -23.48
N PHE A 224 -4.85 -2.66 -24.07
CA PHE A 224 -3.63 -1.84 -24.16
C PHE A 224 -3.38 -1.45 -25.61
N ILE A 225 -2.92 -0.20 -25.82
CA ILE A 225 -2.55 0.33 -27.12
C ILE A 225 -1.17 0.98 -27.05
N GLN A 226 -0.42 0.90 -28.14
CA GLN A 226 0.79 1.67 -28.35
C GLN A 226 0.57 2.64 -29.52
N LEU A 227 0.76 3.91 -29.26
CA LEU A 227 0.67 4.95 -30.28
C LEU A 227 1.95 5.00 -31.11
N LYS A 228 1.83 5.44 -32.37
CA LYS A 228 2.98 5.77 -33.22
C LYS A 228 3.77 6.94 -32.63
N PRO A 229 5.11 6.96 -32.81
CA PRO A 229 5.91 8.14 -32.43
C PRO A 229 5.38 9.41 -33.08
N GLY A 230 5.14 10.45 -32.27
CA GLY A 230 4.59 11.73 -32.73
C GLY A 230 3.06 11.81 -32.78
N ALA A 231 2.35 10.71 -32.49
CA ALA A 231 0.90 10.76 -32.37
C ALA A 231 0.47 11.56 -31.12
N ASP A 232 -0.57 12.37 -31.29
CA ASP A 232 -1.19 13.16 -30.22
C ASP A 232 -2.26 12.32 -29.50
N ALA A 233 -1.97 11.94 -28.26
CA ALA A 233 -2.86 11.12 -27.45
C ALA A 233 -4.23 11.78 -27.19
N ALA A 234 -4.31 13.10 -27.08
CA ALA A 234 -5.56 13.81 -26.89
C ALA A 234 -6.47 13.71 -28.12
N LYS A 235 -5.89 13.79 -29.33
CA LYS A 235 -6.63 13.57 -30.58
C LYS A 235 -7.12 12.13 -30.72
N VAL A 236 -6.28 11.16 -30.33
CA VAL A 236 -6.66 9.73 -30.34
C VAL A 236 -7.81 9.52 -29.35
N GLN A 237 -7.71 10.06 -28.15
CA GLN A 237 -8.79 9.94 -27.15
C GLN A 237 -10.11 10.56 -27.65
N ALA A 238 -10.07 11.73 -28.25
CA ALA A 238 -11.26 12.35 -28.82
C ALA A 238 -11.89 11.48 -29.93
N ARG A 239 -11.07 10.80 -30.75
CA ARG A 239 -11.52 9.90 -31.81
C ARG A 239 -12.15 8.62 -31.27
N ILE A 240 -11.57 8.02 -30.20
CA ILE A 240 -12.05 6.74 -29.67
C ILE A 240 -13.18 6.90 -28.67
N LYS A 241 -13.47 8.10 -28.21
CA LYS A 241 -14.45 8.37 -27.14
C LYS A 241 -15.77 7.62 -27.30
N ASP A 242 -16.38 7.72 -28.49
CA ASP A 242 -17.65 7.08 -28.85
C ASP A 242 -17.47 5.82 -29.74
N PHE A 243 -16.26 5.25 -29.79
CA PHE A 243 -15.88 4.21 -30.75
C PHE A 243 -16.77 2.97 -30.72
N ILE A 244 -17.22 2.55 -29.52
CA ILE A 244 -18.05 1.35 -29.34
C ILE A 244 -19.40 1.48 -30.05
N TYR A 245 -19.90 2.66 -30.30
CA TYR A 245 -21.19 2.90 -30.99
C TYR A 245 -21.12 2.66 -32.50
N ASN A 246 -19.95 2.34 -33.03
CA ASN A 246 -19.85 1.78 -34.37
C ASN A 246 -20.36 0.32 -34.45
N TYR A 247 -20.49 -0.34 -33.32
CA TYR A 247 -20.80 -1.78 -33.21
C TYR A 247 -22.05 -2.08 -32.37
N ARG A 248 -22.51 -1.12 -31.56
CA ARG A 248 -23.76 -1.23 -30.80
C ARG A 248 -24.55 0.08 -30.83
N GLN A 249 -25.86 -0.02 -30.65
CA GLN A 249 -26.70 1.18 -30.54
C GLN A 249 -26.41 1.95 -29.25
N LYS A 250 -26.53 3.28 -29.31
CA LYS A 250 -26.37 4.16 -28.15
C LYS A 250 -27.67 4.15 -27.33
N ASP A 251 -27.57 3.65 -26.12
CA ASP A 251 -28.66 3.68 -25.13
C ASP A 251 -28.54 4.96 -24.31
N LYS A 252 -29.63 5.73 -24.20
CA LYS A 252 -29.65 6.98 -23.41
C LYS A 252 -29.59 6.73 -21.91
N SER A 253 -30.03 5.55 -21.47
CA SER A 253 -30.03 5.17 -20.06
C SER A 253 -28.66 4.65 -19.56
N PHE A 254 -27.77 4.30 -20.52
CA PHE A 254 -26.43 3.79 -20.22
C PHE A 254 -25.44 4.20 -21.31
N ILE A 255 -24.70 5.27 -21.06
CA ILE A 255 -23.71 5.80 -22.01
C ILE A 255 -22.32 5.36 -21.58
N THR A 256 -21.55 4.78 -22.51
CA THR A 256 -20.15 4.41 -22.32
C THR A 256 -19.24 5.27 -23.19
N GLU A 257 -18.20 5.82 -22.60
CA GLU A 257 -17.14 6.53 -23.30
C GLU A 257 -15.81 5.85 -23.07
N LEU A 258 -14.98 5.71 -24.11
CA LEU A 258 -13.60 5.24 -23.97
C LEU A 258 -12.66 6.38 -23.62
N ALA A 259 -11.69 6.11 -22.78
CA ALA A 259 -10.66 7.05 -22.39
C ALA A 259 -9.29 6.36 -22.31
N LEU A 260 -8.22 7.18 -22.33
CA LEU A 260 -6.84 6.70 -22.30
C LEU A 260 -6.14 7.11 -21.01
N GLN A 261 -5.40 6.18 -20.46
CA GLN A 261 -4.45 6.42 -19.37
C GLN A 261 -3.04 6.04 -19.82
N PRO A 262 -2.01 6.91 -19.62
CA PRO A 262 -0.63 6.49 -19.81
C PRO A 262 -0.30 5.27 -18.95
N TYR A 263 0.28 4.22 -19.55
CA TYR A 263 0.59 2.99 -18.82
C TYR A 263 1.57 3.22 -17.66
N SER A 264 2.50 4.17 -17.83
CA SER A 264 3.44 4.59 -16.79
C SER A 264 2.79 5.14 -15.52
N GLU A 265 1.53 5.59 -15.62
CA GLU A 265 0.81 6.18 -14.48
C GLU A 265 -0.18 5.19 -13.83
N LYS A 266 -0.54 4.13 -14.53
CA LYS A 266 -1.57 3.18 -14.10
C LYS A 266 -1.35 2.63 -12.69
N TYR A 267 -0.13 2.22 -12.39
CA TYR A 267 0.19 1.61 -11.10
C TYR A 267 0.01 2.58 -9.92
N LEU A 268 0.42 3.82 -10.11
CA LEU A 268 0.36 4.85 -9.06
C LEU A 268 -1.00 5.56 -8.99
N HIS A 269 -1.68 5.68 -10.13
CA HIS A 269 -2.95 6.39 -10.28
C HIS A 269 -4.03 5.43 -10.80
N SER A 270 -4.61 4.63 -9.90
CA SER A 270 -5.54 3.54 -10.24
C SER A 270 -6.96 3.74 -9.73
N ASN A 271 -7.21 4.76 -8.91
CA ASN A 271 -8.54 5.05 -8.38
C ASN A 271 -9.31 5.95 -9.33
N PHE A 272 -10.62 5.75 -9.36
CA PHE A 272 -11.55 6.58 -10.13
C PHE A 272 -12.47 7.35 -9.19
N LYS A 273 -12.80 8.58 -9.59
CA LYS A 273 -13.80 9.41 -8.95
C LYS A 273 -14.55 10.18 -10.03
N ASP A 274 -15.87 10.07 -10.00
CA ASP A 274 -16.74 10.73 -10.98
C ASP A 274 -16.31 10.45 -12.45
N GLY A 275 -15.85 9.22 -12.73
CA GLY A 275 -15.40 8.75 -14.04
C GLY A 275 -13.99 9.16 -14.45
N TYR A 276 -13.25 9.87 -13.60
CA TYR A 276 -11.88 10.30 -13.87
C TYR A 276 -10.90 9.66 -12.90
N ILE A 277 -9.66 9.53 -13.36
CA ILE A 277 -8.57 9.02 -12.53
C ILE A 277 -8.29 10.03 -11.42
N ASP A 278 -8.42 9.59 -10.16
CA ASP A 278 -8.21 10.42 -8.97
C ASP A 278 -7.52 9.62 -7.86
N GLY A 279 -6.23 9.86 -7.68
CA GLY A 279 -5.45 9.23 -6.63
C GLY A 279 -5.06 7.77 -6.88
N GLY A 280 -4.82 7.04 -5.80
CA GLY A 280 -4.33 5.68 -5.79
C GLY A 280 -3.09 5.52 -4.92
N ARG A 281 -2.18 4.61 -5.28
CA ARG A 281 -0.93 4.36 -4.55
C ARG A 281 -0.03 5.60 -4.43
N ILE A 282 -0.16 6.57 -5.32
CA ILE A 282 0.58 7.82 -5.30
C ILE A 282 0.39 8.58 -3.97
N GLU A 283 -0.76 8.45 -3.34
CA GLU A 283 -1.03 9.09 -2.05
C GLU A 283 -0.12 8.55 -0.95
N TYR A 284 0.08 7.23 -0.90
CA TYR A 284 1.03 6.62 0.05
C TYR A 284 2.47 7.00 -0.26
N VAL A 285 2.85 7.06 -1.54
CA VAL A 285 4.18 7.51 -1.98
C VAL A 285 4.44 8.96 -1.54
N ASN A 286 3.46 9.84 -1.70
CA ASN A 286 3.53 11.24 -1.25
C ASN A 286 3.59 11.34 0.27
N LEU A 287 2.73 10.61 0.98
CA LEU A 287 2.70 10.57 2.44
C LEU A 287 4.07 10.16 3.01
N PHE A 288 4.63 9.04 2.54
CA PHE A 288 5.93 8.57 3.02
C PHE A 288 7.08 9.49 2.61
N SER A 289 7.02 10.12 1.43
CA SER A 289 8.00 11.14 1.05
C SER A 289 8.01 12.32 2.04
N ILE A 290 6.84 12.79 2.45
CA ILE A 290 6.69 13.85 3.46
C ILE A 290 7.21 13.37 4.82
N ILE A 291 6.90 12.14 5.23
CA ILE A 291 7.40 11.54 6.48
C ILE A 291 8.92 11.46 6.48
N ALA A 292 9.56 11.06 5.37
CA ALA A 292 11.01 11.01 5.24
C ALA A 292 11.66 12.39 5.45
N VAL A 293 11.08 13.42 4.85
CA VAL A 293 11.53 14.82 5.04
C VAL A 293 11.34 15.24 6.50
N PHE A 294 10.23 14.90 7.13
CA PHE A 294 9.96 15.26 8.52
C PHE A 294 10.93 14.58 9.49
N ILE A 295 11.19 13.29 9.32
CA ILE A 295 12.16 12.57 10.17
C ILE A 295 13.57 13.19 10.02
N LEU A 296 13.96 13.52 8.79
CA LEU A 296 15.25 14.18 8.53
C LEU A 296 15.32 15.57 9.18
N LEU A 297 14.23 16.36 9.08
CA LEU A 297 14.15 17.67 9.74
C LEU A 297 14.19 17.54 11.26
N ILE A 298 13.50 16.58 11.85
CA ILE A 298 13.56 16.29 13.29
C ILE A 298 15.02 15.99 13.72
N ALA A 299 15.72 15.16 12.95
CA ALA A 299 17.13 14.83 13.20
C ALA A 299 18.04 16.06 13.07
N CYS A 300 17.86 16.89 12.03
CA CYS A 300 18.58 18.16 11.86
C CYS A 300 18.30 19.15 13.00
N ILE A 301 17.04 19.30 13.38
CA ILE A 301 16.64 20.18 14.49
C ILE A 301 17.25 19.72 15.81
N ASN A 302 17.24 18.41 16.05
CA ASN A 302 17.92 17.84 17.19
C ASN A 302 19.40 18.23 17.22
N PHE A 303 20.10 18.04 16.11
CA PHE A 303 21.50 18.45 15.96
C PHE A 303 21.68 19.96 16.21
N MET A 304 20.84 20.82 15.59
CA MET A 304 20.90 22.28 15.78
C MET A 304 20.70 22.68 17.24
N ASN A 305 19.73 22.08 17.91
CA ASN A 305 19.42 22.37 19.31
C ASN A 305 20.59 22.02 20.22
N LEU A 306 21.19 20.85 20.02
CA LEU A 306 22.32 20.37 20.81
C LEU A 306 23.60 21.17 20.52
N ALA A 307 23.89 21.43 19.26
CA ALA A 307 25.05 22.24 18.84
C ALA A 307 24.95 23.68 19.38
N THR A 308 23.77 24.28 19.35
CA THR A 308 23.53 25.64 19.87
C THR A 308 23.61 25.69 21.39
N ALA A 309 23.05 24.71 22.09
CA ALA A 309 23.15 24.62 23.54
C ALA A 309 24.64 24.66 23.95
N ARG A 310 25.46 23.90 23.26
CA ARG A 310 26.92 23.86 23.54
C ARG A 310 27.70 25.07 23.11
N SER A 311 27.17 25.88 22.21
CA SER A 311 27.80 27.08 21.70
C SER A 311 28.26 28.05 22.82
N ALA A 312 27.59 28.05 23.99
CA ALA A 312 27.95 28.84 25.16
C ALA A 312 29.38 28.47 25.66
N LYS A 313 29.74 27.19 25.70
CA LYS A 313 31.09 26.76 26.09
C LYS A 313 32.15 27.15 25.04
N ARG A 314 31.78 27.31 23.77
CA ARG A 314 32.69 27.70 22.65
C ARG A 314 32.72 29.22 22.38
N ALA A 315 31.85 29.98 23.06
CA ALA A 315 31.74 31.42 22.83
C ALA A 315 33.07 32.13 23.12
N LYS A 316 33.77 31.77 24.22
CA LYS A 316 35.09 32.38 24.57
C LYS A 316 36.12 32.14 23.46
N GLU A 317 36.20 30.91 22.90
CA GLU A 317 37.09 30.56 21.78
C GLU A 317 36.78 31.41 20.54
N VAL A 318 35.49 31.53 20.17
CA VAL A 318 35.07 32.36 19.03
C VAL A 318 35.34 33.83 19.29
N GLY A 319 35.13 34.31 20.52
CA GLY A 319 35.46 35.68 20.92
C GLY A 319 36.94 36.02 20.74
N ILE A 320 37.85 35.14 21.21
CA ILE A 320 39.31 35.30 21.05
C ILE A 320 39.67 35.31 19.54
N ARG A 321 39.15 34.37 18.75
CA ARG A 321 39.44 34.32 17.31
C ARG A 321 39.00 35.58 16.56
N LYS A 322 37.87 36.16 16.95
CA LYS A 322 37.38 37.41 16.37
C LYS A 322 38.28 38.62 16.74
N VAL A 323 38.79 38.64 17.97
CA VAL A 323 39.73 39.68 18.41
C VAL A 323 41.05 39.58 17.64
N VAL A 324 41.49 38.36 17.29
CA VAL A 324 42.68 38.11 16.47
C VAL A 324 42.39 38.27 14.97
N GLY A 325 41.22 38.76 14.56
CA GLY A 325 40.92 39.11 13.17
C GLY A 325 40.19 38.07 12.33
N ALA A 326 39.62 37.01 12.92
CA ALA A 326 38.84 36.01 12.16
C ALA A 326 37.56 36.61 11.57
N MET A 327 37.41 36.52 10.24
CA MET A 327 36.22 36.96 9.53
C MET A 327 34.99 36.12 9.86
N ARG A 328 33.81 36.71 9.79
CA ARG A 328 32.54 36.04 10.06
C ARG A 328 32.28 34.86 9.10
N SER A 329 32.61 35.02 7.82
CA SER A 329 32.50 33.98 6.80
C SER A 329 33.40 32.77 7.10
N THR A 330 34.62 32.96 7.57
CA THR A 330 35.52 31.88 7.95
C THR A 330 34.99 31.06 9.14
N LEU A 331 34.35 31.70 10.09
CA LEU A 331 33.71 31.01 11.24
C LEU A 331 32.47 30.24 10.78
N ILE A 332 31.63 30.81 9.89
CA ILE A 332 30.47 30.10 9.33
C ILE A 332 30.92 28.87 8.55
N ALA A 333 31.90 29.01 7.66
CA ALA A 333 32.46 27.88 6.88
C ALA A 333 33.03 26.78 7.79
N GLN A 334 33.66 27.14 8.90
CA GLN A 334 34.20 26.18 9.87
C GLN A 334 33.05 25.39 10.55
N PHE A 335 32.02 26.05 11.08
CA PHE A 335 30.93 25.37 11.78
C PHE A 335 30.07 24.51 10.85
N VAL A 336 29.79 24.99 9.62
CA VAL A 336 29.13 24.19 8.59
C VAL A 336 30.00 23.01 8.20
N GLY A 337 31.31 23.19 8.01
CA GLY A 337 32.25 22.10 7.73
C GLY A 337 32.31 21.05 8.84
N GLU A 338 32.29 21.45 10.13
CA GLU A 338 32.15 20.51 11.25
C GLU A 338 30.84 19.71 11.19
N ALA A 339 29.72 20.35 10.85
CA ALA A 339 28.43 19.68 10.71
C ALA A 339 28.43 18.68 9.53
N VAL A 340 29.03 19.06 8.38
CA VAL A 340 29.19 18.16 7.21
C VAL A 340 30.02 16.93 7.55
N VAL A 341 31.15 17.09 8.33
CA VAL A 341 31.96 15.94 8.78
C VAL A 341 31.15 15.00 9.69
N LEU A 342 30.35 15.56 10.64
CA LEU A 342 29.51 14.74 11.50
C LEU A 342 28.42 14.04 10.70
N THR A 343 27.83 14.70 9.70
CA THR A 343 26.84 14.10 8.79
C THR A 343 27.48 12.99 7.96
N PHE A 344 28.72 13.16 7.50
CA PHE A 344 29.47 12.11 6.77
C PHE A 344 29.67 10.86 7.62
N ILE A 345 30.02 11.01 8.90
CA ILE A 345 30.13 9.87 9.82
C ILE A 345 28.75 9.23 10.04
N SER A 346 27.72 10.07 10.22
CA SER A 346 26.35 9.61 10.43
C SER A 346 25.78 8.84 9.22
N ILE A 347 26.11 9.24 7.99
CA ILE A 347 25.61 8.54 6.79
C ILE A 347 26.28 7.16 6.63
N ILE A 348 27.56 7.02 7.01
CA ILE A 348 28.22 5.71 7.01
C ILE A 348 27.49 4.76 7.96
N ILE A 349 27.19 5.24 9.18
CA ILE A 349 26.44 4.46 10.17
C ILE A 349 25.01 4.20 9.66
N ALA A 350 24.38 5.19 9.04
CA ALA A 350 23.03 5.05 8.46
C ALA A 350 22.99 3.97 7.37
N ILE A 351 23.96 3.94 6.47
CA ILE A 351 24.06 2.89 5.44
C ILE A 351 24.25 1.52 6.09
N ALA A 352 25.08 1.41 7.13
CA ALA A 352 25.28 0.16 7.85
C ALA A 352 23.97 -0.30 8.55
N ILE A 353 23.26 0.61 9.22
CA ILE A 353 21.95 0.32 9.84
C ILE A 353 20.95 -0.10 8.76
N THR A 354 20.85 0.64 7.65
CA THR A 354 19.94 0.32 6.55
C THR A 354 20.23 -1.07 6.00
N THR A 355 21.50 -1.41 5.74
CA THR A 355 21.88 -2.74 5.24
C THR A 355 21.50 -3.86 6.21
N LEU A 356 21.64 -3.63 7.52
CA LEU A 356 21.30 -4.61 8.56
C LEU A 356 19.78 -4.82 8.69
N VAL A 357 19.00 -3.75 8.58
CA VAL A 357 17.55 -3.77 8.78
C VAL A 357 16.80 -4.12 7.48
N LEU A 358 17.42 -3.95 6.32
CA LEU A 358 16.80 -4.13 5.00
C LEU A 358 16.07 -5.47 4.84
N PRO A 359 16.61 -6.64 5.25
CA PRO A 359 15.89 -7.91 5.12
C PRO A 359 14.56 -7.95 5.90
N ALA A 360 14.53 -7.35 7.11
CA ALA A 360 13.31 -7.25 7.90
C ALA A 360 12.31 -6.25 7.28
N PHE A 361 12.81 -5.19 6.67
CA PHE A 361 12.01 -4.20 5.94
C PHE A 361 11.40 -4.80 4.68
N ASP A 362 12.14 -5.64 3.95
CA ASP A 362 11.67 -6.39 2.78
C ASP A 362 10.52 -7.35 3.13
N GLN A 363 10.68 -8.12 4.21
CA GLN A 363 9.61 -9.00 4.71
C GLN A 363 8.35 -8.21 5.10
N LEU A 364 8.51 -7.02 5.67
CA LEU A 364 7.41 -6.17 6.10
C LEU A 364 6.67 -5.55 4.93
N THR A 365 7.41 -5.13 3.88
CA THR A 365 6.84 -4.45 2.70
C THR A 365 6.44 -5.41 1.59
N GLY A 366 6.87 -6.68 1.65
CA GLY A 366 6.71 -7.65 0.56
C GLY A 366 7.56 -7.33 -0.67
N LYS A 367 8.59 -6.49 -0.52
CA LYS A 367 9.49 -6.05 -1.59
C LYS A 367 10.86 -6.76 -1.51
N GLN A 368 11.64 -6.63 -2.56
CA GLN A 368 13.03 -7.08 -2.62
C GLN A 368 13.92 -5.87 -2.94
N LEU A 369 14.13 -5.05 -1.91
CA LEU A 369 14.89 -3.81 -2.05
C LEU A 369 16.38 -4.09 -1.90
N SER A 370 17.18 -3.32 -2.60
CA SER A 370 18.64 -3.38 -2.49
C SER A 370 19.25 -2.00 -2.58
N LEU A 371 20.36 -1.80 -1.85
CA LEU A 371 21.14 -0.57 -1.97
C LEU A 371 21.90 -0.60 -3.30
N PRO A 372 21.64 0.33 -4.22
CA PRO A 372 22.19 0.28 -5.58
C PRO A 372 23.64 0.83 -5.62
N PHE A 373 24.57 0.22 -4.88
CA PHE A 373 25.97 0.66 -4.77
C PHE A 373 26.68 0.79 -6.13
N LYS A 374 26.25 0.01 -7.13
CA LYS A 374 26.84 0.04 -8.48
C LYS A 374 26.37 1.22 -9.33
N ARG A 375 25.29 1.92 -8.94
CA ARG A 375 24.74 3.03 -9.71
C ARG A 375 25.38 4.36 -9.27
N PRO A 376 26.02 5.15 -10.18
CA PRO A 376 26.58 6.45 -9.83
C PRO A 376 25.56 7.42 -9.21
N THR A 377 24.30 7.37 -9.67
CA THR A 377 23.19 8.18 -9.15
C THR A 377 22.98 8.01 -7.64
N PHE A 378 23.20 6.81 -7.10
CA PHE A 378 23.13 6.56 -5.65
C PHE A 378 24.16 7.41 -4.88
N TRP A 379 25.41 7.44 -5.33
CA TRP A 379 26.47 8.20 -4.68
C TRP A 379 26.26 9.71 -4.79
N PHE A 380 25.73 10.20 -5.92
CA PHE A 380 25.33 11.60 -6.05
C PHE A 380 24.19 11.95 -5.10
N THR A 381 23.21 11.06 -4.91
CA THR A 381 22.12 11.25 -3.93
C THR A 381 22.67 11.28 -2.49
N ILE A 382 23.57 10.35 -2.14
CA ILE A 382 24.24 10.32 -0.82
C ILE A 382 25.05 11.61 -0.60
N LEU A 383 25.83 12.06 -1.58
CA LEU A 383 26.58 13.31 -1.51
C LEU A 383 25.64 14.52 -1.32
N GLY A 384 24.57 14.59 -2.09
CA GLY A 384 23.53 15.62 -1.95
C GLY A 384 22.92 15.61 -0.56
N LEU A 385 22.58 14.42 -0.04
CA LEU A 385 22.02 14.26 1.30
C LEU A 385 22.99 14.72 2.39
N ILE A 386 24.30 14.41 2.28
CA ILE A 386 25.34 14.88 3.20
C ILE A 386 25.42 16.41 3.19
N LEU A 387 25.45 17.00 1.99
CA LEU A 387 25.61 18.46 1.85
C LEU A 387 24.38 19.20 2.36
N VAL A 388 23.19 18.78 1.97
CA VAL A 388 21.91 19.39 2.41
C VAL A 388 21.73 19.24 3.91
N THR A 389 21.88 18.03 4.44
CA THR A 389 21.72 17.76 5.87
C THR A 389 22.76 18.48 6.70
N GLY A 390 24.04 18.45 6.29
CA GLY A 390 25.14 19.13 6.97
C GLY A 390 24.98 20.65 6.95
N PHE A 391 24.53 21.23 5.83
CA PHE A 391 24.22 22.64 5.71
C PHE A 391 23.03 23.03 6.60
N VAL A 392 21.90 22.35 6.52
CA VAL A 392 20.71 22.61 7.34
C VAL A 392 21.06 22.49 8.82
N ALA A 393 21.67 21.39 9.25
CA ALA A 393 22.02 21.15 10.65
C ALA A 393 23.08 22.13 11.17
N GLY A 394 24.05 22.55 10.34
CA GLY A 394 25.12 23.49 10.69
C GLY A 394 24.76 24.96 10.59
N SER A 395 23.73 25.32 9.83
CA SER A 395 23.38 26.72 9.49
C SER A 395 23.10 27.59 10.70
N TYR A 396 22.17 27.20 11.54
CA TYR A 396 21.76 27.99 12.71
C TYR A 396 22.88 28.11 13.76
N PRO A 397 23.59 27.03 14.18
CA PRO A 397 24.73 27.17 15.07
C PRO A 397 25.83 28.06 14.51
N ALA A 398 26.13 28.01 13.22
CA ALA A 398 27.12 28.81 12.54
C ALA A 398 26.76 30.30 12.53
N LEU A 399 25.52 30.62 12.13
CA LEU A 399 25.03 32.00 12.13
C LEU A 399 24.98 32.59 13.53
N PHE A 400 24.53 31.80 14.52
CA PHE A 400 24.44 32.23 15.91
C PHE A 400 25.83 32.53 16.50
N LEU A 401 26.77 31.58 16.42
CA LEU A 401 28.12 31.76 16.98
C LEU A 401 28.89 32.87 16.28
N SER A 402 28.75 32.99 14.96
CA SER A 402 29.41 34.06 14.20
C SER A 402 28.84 35.45 14.45
N SER A 403 27.66 35.59 15.06
CA SER A 403 27.03 36.87 15.38
C SER A 403 27.45 37.42 16.76
N LEU A 404 28.12 36.64 17.63
CA LEU A 404 28.49 37.02 18.98
C LEU A 404 29.50 38.17 18.96
N LYS A 405 29.28 39.23 19.81
CA LYS A 405 30.13 40.36 19.97
C LYS A 405 31.28 40.01 20.96
N PRO A 406 32.58 40.13 20.60
CA PRO A 406 33.72 39.69 21.42
C PRO A 406 33.73 40.29 22.82
N VAL A 407 33.48 41.60 22.94
CA VAL A 407 33.48 42.34 24.19
C VAL A 407 32.51 41.76 25.23
N ARG A 408 31.29 41.41 24.81
CA ARG A 408 30.29 40.82 25.73
C ARG A 408 30.68 39.40 26.17
N VAL A 409 31.30 38.64 25.28
CA VAL A 409 31.70 37.25 25.54
C VAL A 409 32.89 37.20 26.52
N LEU A 410 33.83 38.10 26.41
CA LEU A 410 35.06 38.15 27.24
C LEU A 410 34.75 38.75 28.65
N LYS A 411 33.78 39.66 28.77
CA LYS A 411 33.30 40.18 30.06
C LYS A 411 32.40 39.23 30.87
N GLY A 412 32.18 37.97 30.40
CA GLY A 412 31.47 36.94 31.14
C GLY A 412 29.93 37.12 31.21
N SER A 413 29.37 38.17 30.61
CA SER A 413 27.92 38.48 30.64
C SER A 413 27.16 37.86 29.44
N LEU A 414 27.27 36.53 29.26
CA LEU A 414 26.50 35.82 28.24
C LEU A 414 25.03 35.66 28.67
N LYS A 415 24.25 36.76 28.69
CA LYS A 415 22.80 36.67 28.64
C LYS A 415 22.44 36.31 27.18
N PHE A 416 21.93 35.12 26.92
CA PHE A 416 21.42 34.77 25.61
C PHE A 416 20.37 35.80 25.16
N SER A 417 20.53 36.35 23.97
CA SER A 417 19.52 37.23 23.36
C SER A 417 18.17 36.52 23.40
N TRP A 418 17.12 37.26 23.70
CA TRP A 418 15.73 36.77 23.66
C TRP A 418 15.41 36.07 22.37
N SER A 419 15.94 36.57 21.23
CA SER A 419 15.78 35.97 19.88
C SER A 419 16.35 34.55 19.78
N ALA A 420 17.53 34.29 20.37
CA ALA A 420 18.16 32.96 20.33
C ALA A 420 17.41 31.91 21.15
N SER A 421 16.87 32.36 22.33
CA SER A 421 16.02 31.51 23.16
C SER A 421 14.69 31.20 22.48
N PHE A 422 14.09 32.19 21.80
CA PHE A 422 12.85 32.07 21.05
C PHE A 422 12.97 31.07 19.89
N PHE A 423 14.03 31.23 19.05
CA PHE A 423 14.24 30.35 17.89
C PHE A 423 14.43 28.88 18.29
N ARG A 424 15.21 28.63 19.34
CA ARG A 424 15.39 27.26 19.86
C ARG A 424 14.06 26.68 20.38
N LYS A 425 13.24 27.48 21.08
CA LYS A 425 11.90 27.03 21.52
C LYS A 425 10.99 26.76 20.35
N ALA A 426 11.02 27.59 19.29
CA ALA A 426 10.26 27.40 18.07
C ALA A 426 10.64 26.09 17.36
N LEU A 427 11.94 25.77 17.27
CA LEU A 427 12.41 24.50 16.72
C LEU A 427 11.91 23.29 17.53
N VAL A 428 11.90 23.39 18.86
CA VAL A 428 11.37 22.34 19.74
C VAL A 428 9.85 22.19 19.55
N VAL A 429 9.11 23.31 19.47
CA VAL A 429 7.66 23.29 19.17
C VAL A 429 7.38 22.61 17.84
N PHE A 430 8.10 23.00 16.79
CA PHE A 430 7.95 22.39 15.46
C PHE A 430 8.24 20.89 15.50
N GLN A 431 9.36 20.48 16.12
CA GLN A 431 9.74 19.07 16.25
C GLN A 431 8.66 18.24 16.96
N PHE A 432 8.14 18.73 18.10
CA PHE A 432 7.07 18.04 18.82
C PHE A 432 5.74 18.08 18.09
N ALA A 433 5.43 19.19 17.39
CA ALA A 433 4.23 19.24 16.56
C ALA A 433 4.22 18.15 15.48
N MET A 434 5.36 17.94 14.81
CA MET A 434 5.52 16.84 13.84
C MET A 434 5.40 15.46 14.48
N SER A 435 6.03 15.26 15.65
CA SER A 435 5.94 13.97 16.36
C SER A 435 4.51 13.67 16.80
N VAL A 436 3.79 14.65 17.32
CA VAL A 436 2.38 14.52 17.75
C VAL A 436 1.48 14.25 16.55
N PHE A 437 1.70 14.93 15.43
CA PHE A 437 1.01 14.67 14.16
C PHE A 437 1.14 13.20 13.76
N LEU A 438 2.37 12.68 13.76
CA LEU A 438 2.63 11.27 13.40
C LEU A 438 1.99 10.29 14.40
N ILE A 439 1.94 10.59 15.69
CA ILE A 439 1.26 9.76 16.69
C ILE A 439 -0.24 9.70 16.40
N ILE A 440 -0.87 10.86 16.14
CA ILE A 440 -2.31 10.93 15.84
C ILE A 440 -2.60 10.14 14.55
N ALA A 441 -1.81 10.37 13.50
CA ALA A 441 -1.93 9.63 12.24
C ALA A 441 -1.83 8.11 12.47
N MET A 442 -0.85 7.65 13.25
CA MET A 442 -0.70 6.25 13.63
C MET A 442 -1.94 5.71 14.36
N ILE A 443 -2.49 6.44 15.34
CA ILE A 443 -3.68 6.02 16.10
C ILE A 443 -4.88 5.89 15.16
N VAL A 444 -5.10 6.88 14.30
CA VAL A 444 -6.25 6.90 13.37
C VAL A 444 -6.15 5.76 12.35
N VAL A 445 -4.98 5.58 11.70
CA VAL A 445 -4.76 4.50 10.73
C VAL A 445 -4.92 3.13 11.39
N TYR A 446 -4.33 2.92 12.56
CA TYR A 446 -4.49 1.68 13.32
C TYR A 446 -5.96 1.39 13.65
N LYS A 447 -6.69 2.38 14.11
CA LYS A 447 -8.11 2.24 14.46
C LYS A 447 -8.99 1.95 13.24
N GLN A 448 -8.74 2.60 12.12
CA GLN A 448 -9.47 2.34 10.87
C GLN A 448 -9.23 0.90 10.38
N LEU A 449 -7.97 0.45 10.38
CA LEU A 449 -7.67 -0.93 9.99
C LEU A 449 -8.27 -1.97 10.96
N ASN A 450 -8.19 -1.71 12.25
CA ASN A 450 -8.82 -2.58 13.24
C ASN A 450 -10.35 -2.61 13.05
N TYR A 451 -10.96 -1.47 12.76
CA TYR A 451 -12.40 -1.39 12.43
C TYR A 451 -12.73 -2.24 11.20
N ILE A 452 -11.96 -2.11 10.12
CA ILE A 452 -12.11 -2.92 8.90
C ILE A 452 -12.00 -4.42 9.23
N GLN A 453 -11.01 -4.82 10.00
CA GLN A 453 -10.76 -6.21 10.33
C GLN A 453 -11.81 -6.82 11.28
N THR A 454 -12.43 -6.01 12.14
CA THR A 454 -13.37 -6.48 13.17
C THR A 454 -14.83 -6.22 12.83
N LYS A 455 -15.10 -5.45 11.75
CA LYS A 455 -16.47 -5.16 11.33
C LYS A 455 -17.21 -6.45 10.97
N ASN A 456 -18.43 -6.56 11.45
CA ASN A 456 -19.34 -7.61 10.99
C ASN A 456 -19.67 -7.35 9.51
N LEU A 457 -19.30 -8.28 8.66
CA LEU A 457 -19.50 -8.18 7.21
C LEU A 457 -20.90 -8.61 6.77
N GLY A 458 -21.77 -9.06 7.69
CA GLY A 458 -23.08 -9.63 7.37
C GLY A 458 -23.01 -11.12 7.03
N TYR A 459 -21.82 -11.71 6.97
CA TYR A 459 -21.58 -13.15 6.85
C TYR A 459 -20.45 -13.59 7.80
N ASP A 460 -20.39 -14.88 8.05
CA ASP A 460 -19.38 -15.48 8.91
C ASP A 460 -18.20 -15.96 8.06
N ARG A 461 -17.04 -15.30 8.19
CA ARG A 461 -15.80 -15.68 7.51
C ARG A 461 -14.95 -16.69 8.29
N ASP A 462 -15.23 -16.85 9.59
CA ASP A 462 -14.47 -17.77 10.43
C ASP A 462 -14.74 -19.22 10.01
N ASN A 463 -13.71 -20.04 9.98
CA ASN A 463 -13.81 -21.44 9.60
C ASN A 463 -14.44 -21.69 8.21
N LEU A 464 -14.32 -20.75 7.29
CA LEU A 464 -14.75 -20.89 5.91
C LEU A 464 -13.52 -21.02 4.99
N ILE A 465 -13.52 -22.11 4.21
CA ILE A 465 -12.44 -22.45 3.27
C ILE A 465 -12.97 -22.32 1.84
N TYR A 466 -12.13 -21.82 0.94
CA TYR A 466 -12.35 -21.72 -0.49
C TYR A 466 -11.51 -22.74 -1.23
N ILE A 467 -12.12 -23.53 -2.09
CA ILE A 467 -11.44 -24.49 -2.97
C ILE A 467 -11.82 -24.11 -4.41
N PRO A 468 -10.87 -23.93 -5.35
CA PRO A 468 -11.19 -23.63 -6.74
C PRO A 468 -12.04 -24.72 -7.40
N ILE A 469 -13.02 -24.33 -8.19
CA ILE A 469 -13.77 -25.28 -9.06
C ILE A 469 -12.91 -25.52 -10.29
N GLU A 470 -12.28 -26.71 -10.38
CA GLU A 470 -11.35 -27.04 -11.47
C GLU A 470 -11.33 -28.55 -11.73
N GLY A 471 -10.92 -28.93 -12.96
CA GLY A 471 -10.79 -30.34 -13.33
C GLY A 471 -12.08 -31.14 -13.23
N ASP A 472 -11.98 -32.31 -12.60
CA ASP A 472 -13.13 -33.20 -12.43
C ASP A 472 -14.11 -32.71 -11.35
N LEU A 473 -13.69 -31.75 -10.46
CA LEU A 473 -14.61 -31.10 -9.53
C LEU A 473 -15.74 -30.34 -10.22
N VAL A 474 -15.58 -29.98 -11.49
CA VAL A 474 -16.64 -29.37 -12.30
C VAL A 474 -17.79 -30.34 -12.51
N LYS A 475 -17.50 -31.61 -12.83
CA LYS A 475 -18.49 -32.65 -13.13
C LYS A 475 -18.96 -33.38 -11.87
N ASP A 476 -18.00 -33.69 -10.99
CA ASP A 476 -18.22 -34.54 -9.83
C ASP A 476 -18.41 -33.75 -8.53
N TYR A 477 -18.87 -32.49 -8.65
CA TYR A 477 -19.11 -31.61 -7.50
C TYR A 477 -20.05 -32.24 -6.46
N GLU A 478 -21.15 -32.89 -6.88
CA GLU A 478 -22.09 -33.53 -5.95
C GLU A 478 -21.44 -34.69 -5.20
N VAL A 479 -20.58 -35.48 -5.87
CA VAL A 479 -19.81 -36.55 -5.21
C VAL A 479 -18.83 -35.96 -4.19
N PHE A 480 -18.15 -34.88 -4.55
CA PHE A 480 -17.29 -34.14 -3.62
C PHE A 480 -18.09 -33.63 -2.42
N LYS A 481 -19.24 -32.98 -2.64
CA LYS A 481 -20.11 -32.42 -1.58
C LYS A 481 -20.60 -33.51 -0.62
N GLN A 482 -21.08 -34.64 -1.15
CA GLN A 482 -21.56 -35.76 -0.34
C GLN A 482 -20.44 -36.37 0.51
N ASN A 483 -19.26 -36.61 -0.07
CA ASN A 483 -18.11 -37.15 0.64
C ASN A 483 -17.60 -36.16 1.72
N ALA A 484 -17.63 -34.89 1.44
CA ALA A 484 -17.25 -33.85 2.39
C ALA A 484 -18.24 -33.80 3.56
N LEU A 485 -19.54 -33.76 3.31
CA LEU A 485 -20.58 -33.74 4.35
C LEU A 485 -20.65 -35.03 5.19
N ALA A 486 -20.19 -36.15 4.66
CA ALA A 486 -20.03 -37.39 5.46
C ALA A 486 -18.93 -37.27 6.55
N ASN A 487 -18.05 -36.29 6.47
CA ASN A 487 -17.04 -36.03 7.47
C ASN A 487 -17.56 -35.11 8.59
N THR A 488 -17.51 -35.57 9.83
CA THR A 488 -18.05 -34.87 11.01
C THR A 488 -17.36 -33.54 11.32
N ASN A 489 -16.19 -33.27 10.71
CA ASN A 489 -15.45 -32.02 10.86
C ASN A 489 -15.86 -30.93 9.82
N ILE A 490 -16.75 -31.28 8.87
CA ILE A 490 -17.28 -30.38 7.85
C ILE A 490 -18.76 -30.13 8.17
N VAL A 491 -19.14 -28.86 8.24
CA VAL A 491 -20.49 -28.44 8.64
C VAL A 491 -21.38 -28.28 7.44
N ASN A 492 -20.88 -27.64 6.38
CA ASN A 492 -21.65 -27.39 5.17
C ASN A 492 -20.74 -27.14 3.95
N VAL A 493 -21.29 -27.36 2.76
CA VAL A 493 -20.60 -27.16 1.48
C VAL A 493 -21.55 -26.52 0.48
N SER A 494 -21.09 -25.49 -0.19
CA SER A 494 -21.78 -24.85 -1.31
C SER A 494 -20.77 -24.41 -2.37
N LYS A 495 -21.21 -23.75 -3.42
CA LYS A 495 -20.34 -23.15 -4.43
C LYS A 495 -20.88 -21.80 -4.90
N MET A 496 -19.99 -21.00 -5.49
CA MET A 496 -20.35 -19.76 -6.15
C MET A 496 -19.41 -19.44 -7.30
N ARG A 497 -19.88 -18.63 -8.26
CA ARG A 497 -19.12 -18.19 -9.43
C ARG A 497 -17.87 -17.41 -9.06
N ASN A 498 -17.94 -16.49 -8.15
CA ASN A 498 -16.80 -15.66 -7.70
C ASN A 498 -16.25 -16.15 -6.36
N SER A 499 -15.87 -15.22 -5.50
CA SER A 499 -15.62 -15.47 -4.09
C SER A 499 -16.49 -14.55 -3.24
N PRO A 500 -16.73 -14.89 -1.98
CA PRO A 500 -17.51 -14.04 -1.07
C PRO A 500 -16.92 -12.66 -0.83
N THR A 501 -15.66 -12.46 -1.13
CA THR A 501 -14.93 -11.20 -0.93
C THR A 501 -14.85 -10.34 -2.20
N ALA A 502 -15.36 -10.84 -3.34
CA ALA A 502 -15.27 -10.14 -4.61
C ALA A 502 -16.28 -10.70 -5.62
N ILE A 503 -17.40 -10.01 -5.79
CA ILE A 503 -18.36 -10.24 -6.86
C ILE A 503 -18.09 -9.17 -7.92
N PHE A 504 -17.34 -9.55 -8.98
CA PHE A 504 -16.89 -8.61 -10.01
C PHE A 504 -17.87 -8.40 -11.14
N HIS A 505 -18.83 -9.30 -11.32
CA HIS A 505 -19.77 -9.23 -12.43
C HIS A 505 -20.93 -8.34 -12.05
N HIS A 506 -21.33 -7.49 -13.00
CA HIS A 506 -22.46 -6.61 -12.87
C HIS A 506 -23.39 -6.75 -14.07
N THR A 507 -24.67 -6.53 -13.87
CA THR A 507 -25.66 -6.52 -14.92
C THR A 507 -26.60 -5.33 -14.79
N GLY A 508 -26.90 -4.68 -15.91
CA GLY A 508 -27.95 -3.68 -16.03
C GLY A 508 -29.23 -4.23 -16.67
N SER A 509 -29.19 -5.49 -17.14
CA SER A 509 -30.28 -6.13 -17.88
C SER A 509 -31.37 -6.71 -16.99
N ILE A 510 -31.66 -6.01 -15.88
CA ILE A 510 -32.74 -6.41 -14.95
C ILE A 510 -33.99 -5.57 -15.19
N SER A 511 -35.11 -6.24 -15.31
CA SER A 511 -36.42 -5.59 -15.43
C SER A 511 -37.39 -6.08 -14.33
N TRP A 512 -38.25 -5.20 -13.87
CA TRP A 512 -39.25 -5.48 -12.84
C TRP A 512 -40.55 -4.72 -13.13
N PRO A 513 -41.69 -5.14 -12.58
CA PRO A 513 -42.96 -4.44 -12.77
C PRO A 513 -42.88 -2.98 -12.32
N GLY A 514 -43.21 -2.07 -13.22
CA GLY A 514 -43.18 -0.63 -12.96
C GLY A 514 -41.83 0.04 -13.14
N LYS A 515 -40.82 -0.65 -13.70
CA LYS A 515 -39.51 -0.05 -14.02
C LYS A 515 -39.68 1.07 -15.04
N ASP A 516 -39.09 2.24 -14.78
CA ASP A 516 -38.91 3.30 -15.78
C ASP A 516 -38.01 2.77 -16.92
N PRO A 517 -38.47 2.80 -18.19
CA PRO A 517 -37.66 2.36 -19.33
C PRO A 517 -36.32 3.09 -19.49
N ASN A 518 -36.20 4.31 -18.98
CA ASN A 518 -34.97 5.12 -19.04
C ASN A 518 -34.05 4.91 -17.83
N LEU A 519 -34.44 4.04 -16.87
CA LEU A 519 -33.63 3.78 -15.69
C LEU A 519 -32.79 2.50 -15.88
N THR A 520 -31.49 2.63 -15.83
CA THR A 520 -30.59 1.48 -15.72
C THR A 520 -30.02 1.43 -14.31
N VAL A 521 -30.28 0.35 -13.58
CA VAL A 521 -29.67 0.05 -12.28
C VAL A 521 -28.66 -1.05 -12.47
N SER A 522 -27.43 -0.82 -12.03
CA SER A 522 -26.39 -1.85 -12.00
C SER A 522 -26.59 -2.74 -10.77
N PHE A 523 -26.60 -4.05 -10.97
CA PHE A 523 -26.65 -5.06 -9.92
C PHE A 523 -25.37 -5.88 -9.96
N ALA A 524 -24.75 -6.09 -8.82
CA ALA A 524 -23.81 -7.18 -8.66
C ALA A 524 -24.56 -8.51 -8.91
N ASP A 525 -23.94 -9.40 -9.66
CA ASP A 525 -24.61 -10.61 -10.15
C ASP A 525 -23.90 -11.85 -9.59
N GLY A 526 -24.61 -12.58 -8.74
CA GLY A 526 -24.15 -13.79 -8.09
C GLY A 526 -24.76 -15.05 -8.71
N VAL A 527 -23.91 -16.03 -9.00
CA VAL A 527 -24.32 -17.40 -9.32
C VAL A 527 -23.90 -18.30 -8.16
N VAL A 528 -24.86 -19.01 -7.57
CA VAL A 528 -24.64 -19.80 -6.35
C VAL A 528 -25.21 -21.20 -6.47
N GLY A 529 -24.70 -22.12 -5.66
CA GLY A 529 -25.26 -23.45 -5.48
C GLY A 529 -26.23 -23.55 -4.29
N TYR A 530 -26.87 -24.70 -4.14
CA TYR A 530 -27.69 -24.98 -2.96
C TYR A 530 -26.89 -24.85 -1.66
N ASP A 531 -27.56 -24.49 -0.58
CA ASP A 531 -26.98 -24.25 0.76
C ASP A 531 -26.02 -23.05 0.85
N PHE A 532 -26.03 -22.12 -0.11
CA PHE A 532 -25.14 -20.97 -0.11
C PHE A 532 -25.39 -20.07 1.12
N VAL A 533 -26.64 -19.68 1.35
CA VAL A 533 -27.03 -18.83 2.49
C VAL A 533 -26.62 -19.46 3.82
N LYS A 534 -26.84 -20.78 3.95
CA LYS A 534 -26.46 -21.55 5.13
C LYS A 534 -24.95 -21.67 5.29
N THR A 535 -24.20 -21.92 4.19
CA THR A 535 -22.72 -22.05 4.23
C THR A 535 -22.05 -20.74 4.60
N MET A 536 -22.58 -19.62 4.09
CA MET A 536 -22.11 -18.27 4.40
C MET A 536 -22.62 -17.75 5.76
N ASN A 537 -23.61 -18.40 6.36
CA ASN A 537 -24.33 -17.94 7.55
C ASN A 537 -24.98 -16.56 7.35
N LEU A 538 -25.58 -16.35 6.16
CA LEU A 538 -26.32 -15.14 5.83
C LEU A 538 -27.69 -15.14 6.51
N GLN A 539 -28.24 -13.95 6.77
CA GLN A 539 -29.56 -13.79 7.36
C GLN A 539 -30.61 -13.54 6.27
N ILE A 540 -31.66 -14.35 6.24
CA ILE A 540 -32.84 -14.12 5.41
C ILE A 540 -33.74 -13.14 6.15
N GLN A 541 -34.11 -12.04 5.50
CA GLN A 541 -35.02 -11.03 6.01
C GLN A 541 -36.47 -11.40 5.73
N ALA A 542 -36.73 -11.92 4.54
CA ALA A 542 -38.06 -12.34 4.11
C ALA A 542 -37.94 -13.50 3.12
N GLY A 543 -38.96 -14.37 3.09
CA GLY A 543 -38.98 -15.52 2.18
C GLY A 543 -38.08 -16.67 2.65
N ARG A 544 -37.40 -17.35 1.69
CA ARG A 544 -36.60 -18.55 1.93
C ARG A 544 -35.35 -18.62 1.05
N ASP A 545 -34.45 -19.53 1.39
CA ASP A 545 -33.31 -19.92 0.55
C ASP A 545 -33.73 -20.87 -0.58
N PHE A 546 -32.84 -21.08 -1.55
CA PHE A 546 -32.95 -22.11 -2.57
C PHE A 546 -32.99 -23.52 -1.93
N SER A 547 -33.94 -24.36 -2.37
CA SER A 547 -34.09 -25.75 -1.89
C SER A 547 -34.32 -26.71 -3.04
N LYS A 548 -33.75 -27.91 -2.91
CA LYS A 548 -34.02 -29.03 -3.84
C LYS A 548 -35.49 -29.49 -3.83
N ASP A 549 -36.25 -29.12 -2.76
CA ASP A 549 -37.65 -29.49 -2.65
C ASP A 549 -38.55 -28.71 -3.62
N TYR A 550 -38.01 -27.63 -4.20
CA TYR A 550 -38.77 -26.79 -5.15
C TYR A 550 -38.11 -26.79 -6.52
N GLY A 551 -38.66 -27.53 -7.47
CA GLY A 551 -38.15 -27.63 -8.85
C GLY A 551 -38.08 -26.28 -9.58
N THR A 552 -38.86 -25.27 -9.15
CA THR A 552 -38.91 -23.92 -9.72
C THR A 552 -37.75 -23.04 -9.28
N ASP A 553 -36.93 -23.45 -8.33
CA ASP A 553 -35.88 -22.61 -7.79
C ASP A 553 -34.74 -22.37 -8.78
N THR A 554 -34.61 -23.21 -9.81
CA THR A 554 -33.64 -23.00 -10.92
C THR A 554 -33.92 -21.73 -11.75
N THR A 555 -35.14 -21.19 -11.68
CA THR A 555 -35.53 -19.91 -12.31
C THR A 555 -35.74 -18.80 -11.30
N ALA A 556 -35.59 -19.06 -10.01
CA ALA A 556 -35.86 -18.08 -8.95
C ALA A 556 -34.64 -17.21 -8.64
N PHE A 557 -34.90 -16.10 -7.93
CA PHE A 557 -33.89 -15.14 -7.52
C PHE A 557 -33.89 -14.88 -6.02
N LEU A 558 -32.68 -14.69 -5.46
CA LEU A 558 -32.48 -14.04 -4.17
C LEU A 558 -31.91 -12.64 -4.42
N MET A 559 -32.37 -11.67 -3.63
CA MET A 559 -31.92 -10.28 -3.70
C MET A 559 -31.54 -9.77 -2.30
N ASN A 560 -30.60 -8.79 -2.22
CA ASN A 560 -30.32 -8.16 -0.95
C ASN A 560 -31.27 -6.98 -0.66
N GLU A 561 -31.24 -6.47 0.59
CA GLU A 561 -32.07 -5.32 1.01
C GLU A 561 -31.82 -4.09 0.14
N THR A 562 -30.53 -3.80 -0.15
CA THR A 562 -30.14 -2.68 -1.01
C THR A 562 -30.75 -2.78 -2.41
N ALA A 563 -30.82 -3.97 -3.01
CA ALA A 563 -31.47 -4.16 -4.31
C ALA A 563 -32.96 -3.86 -4.25
N ILE A 564 -33.66 -4.41 -3.25
CA ILE A 564 -35.12 -4.19 -3.08
C ILE A 564 -35.44 -2.71 -2.83
N ASN A 565 -34.65 -2.05 -1.98
CA ASN A 565 -34.81 -0.61 -1.70
C ASN A 565 -34.55 0.24 -2.96
N LYS A 566 -33.51 -0.10 -3.74
CA LYS A 566 -33.15 0.64 -4.96
C LYS A 566 -34.23 0.58 -6.04
N ILE A 567 -34.86 -0.58 -6.21
CA ILE A 567 -35.97 -0.74 -7.20
C ILE A 567 -37.32 -0.37 -6.65
N GLY A 568 -37.47 -0.05 -5.38
CA GLY A 568 -38.71 0.40 -4.74
C GLY A 568 -39.80 -0.68 -4.68
N LEU A 569 -39.40 -1.96 -4.67
CA LEU A 569 -40.36 -3.08 -4.73
C LEU A 569 -40.91 -3.41 -3.33
N LYS A 570 -42.11 -2.97 -3.04
CA LYS A 570 -42.80 -3.36 -1.81
C LYS A 570 -43.28 -4.81 -1.94
N ASP A 571 -43.11 -5.61 -0.87
CA ASP A 571 -43.49 -7.04 -0.84
C ASP A 571 -42.88 -7.82 -2.00
N ALA A 572 -41.54 -7.82 -2.03
CA ALA A 572 -40.77 -8.38 -3.14
C ALA A 572 -40.98 -9.88 -3.38
N ILE A 573 -41.36 -10.64 -2.31
CA ILE A 573 -41.53 -12.10 -2.40
C ILE A 573 -42.68 -12.46 -3.37
N GLY A 574 -42.36 -13.37 -4.31
CA GLY A 574 -43.29 -13.82 -5.34
C GLY A 574 -43.43 -12.88 -6.54
N LYS A 575 -42.81 -11.68 -6.51
CA LYS A 575 -42.76 -10.77 -7.66
C LYS A 575 -41.86 -11.30 -8.75
N THR A 576 -42.27 -11.10 -9.99
CA THR A 576 -41.50 -11.51 -11.17
C THR A 576 -40.44 -10.49 -11.49
N ILE A 577 -39.21 -10.97 -11.70
CA ILE A 577 -38.05 -10.23 -12.20
C ILE A 577 -37.59 -10.89 -13.49
N THR A 578 -37.24 -10.09 -14.48
CA THR A 578 -36.61 -10.57 -15.71
C THR A 578 -35.13 -10.17 -15.73
N TRP A 579 -34.26 -11.15 -15.90
CA TRP A 579 -32.81 -10.95 -16.03
C TRP A 579 -32.35 -11.44 -17.43
N GLY A 580 -32.11 -10.50 -18.32
CA GLY A 580 -31.87 -10.81 -19.72
C GLY A 580 -33.08 -11.55 -20.33
N ASN A 581 -32.90 -12.79 -20.73
CA ASN A 581 -33.96 -13.65 -21.28
C ASN A 581 -34.59 -14.61 -20.24
N HIS A 582 -34.21 -14.51 -18.97
CA HIS A 582 -34.70 -15.39 -17.90
C HIS A 582 -35.71 -14.65 -17.03
N GLU A 583 -36.91 -15.17 -16.95
CA GLU A 583 -37.97 -14.71 -16.08
C GLU A 583 -38.06 -15.62 -14.86
N GLY A 584 -38.11 -15.03 -13.67
CA GLY A 584 -38.16 -15.76 -12.42
C GLY A 584 -38.78 -14.94 -11.28
N LYS A 585 -39.10 -15.63 -10.18
CA LYS A 585 -39.66 -14.98 -8.99
C LYS A 585 -38.62 -14.73 -7.92
N VAL A 586 -38.77 -13.63 -7.21
CA VAL A 586 -38.01 -13.38 -5.97
C VAL A 586 -38.55 -14.33 -4.90
N ILE A 587 -37.74 -15.25 -4.42
CA ILE A 587 -38.11 -16.22 -3.38
C ILE A 587 -37.62 -15.86 -1.99
N GLY A 588 -36.59 -15.03 -1.92
CA GLY A 588 -36.05 -14.56 -0.66
C GLY A 588 -35.30 -13.23 -0.78
N VAL A 589 -35.36 -12.48 0.31
CA VAL A 589 -34.59 -11.26 0.52
C VAL A 589 -33.58 -11.53 1.64
N ILE A 590 -32.34 -11.38 1.33
CA ILE A 590 -31.23 -11.51 2.30
C ILE A 590 -30.84 -10.15 2.85
N LYS A 591 -30.42 -10.11 4.12
CA LYS A 591 -29.83 -8.90 4.69
C LYS A 591 -28.57 -8.52 3.93
N ASP A 592 -28.30 -7.23 3.88
CA ASP A 592 -27.08 -6.72 3.28
C ASP A 592 -25.84 -7.31 3.91
N PHE A 593 -24.88 -7.71 3.09
CA PHE A 593 -23.58 -8.17 3.49
C PHE A 593 -22.49 -7.56 2.60
N HIS A 594 -21.29 -7.42 3.14
CA HIS A 594 -20.15 -6.86 2.41
C HIS A 594 -19.48 -7.94 1.56
N PHE A 595 -19.67 -7.89 0.27
CA PHE A 595 -19.03 -8.79 -0.71
C PHE A 595 -17.94 -8.10 -1.53
N ASN A 596 -17.69 -6.82 -1.27
CA ASN A 596 -16.61 -6.01 -1.84
C ASN A 596 -15.83 -5.30 -0.73
N SER A 597 -14.85 -4.48 -1.11
CA SER A 597 -14.07 -3.68 -0.16
C SER A 597 -14.94 -2.68 0.60
N LEU A 598 -14.61 -2.40 1.87
CA LEU A 598 -15.23 -1.34 2.68
C LEU A 598 -14.92 0.09 2.19
N HIS A 599 -14.15 0.24 1.12
CA HIS A 599 -14.02 1.49 0.38
C HIS A 599 -15.33 1.85 -0.36
N GLU A 600 -16.13 0.84 -0.67
CA GLU A 600 -17.38 0.95 -1.41
C GLU A 600 -18.59 0.70 -0.53
N THR A 601 -19.72 1.28 -0.90
CA THR A 601 -21.02 0.97 -0.27
C THR A 601 -21.52 -0.37 -0.76
N ILE A 602 -22.37 -1.03 0.04
CA ILE A 602 -23.05 -2.26 -0.40
C ILE A 602 -23.92 -1.93 -1.60
N GLU A 603 -23.73 -2.69 -2.67
CA GLU A 603 -24.44 -2.54 -3.93
C GLU A 603 -25.71 -3.40 -4.00
N PRO A 604 -26.64 -3.07 -4.91
CA PRO A 604 -27.72 -3.98 -5.26
C PRO A 604 -27.16 -5.32 -5.73
N LEU A 605 -27.59 -6.43 -5.12
CA LEU A 605 -27.17 -7.78 -5.46
C LEU A 605 -28.36 -8.64 -5.85
N ILE A 606 -28.24 -9.33 -6.98
CA ILE A 606 -29.16 -10.37 -7.41
C ILE A 606 -28.41 -11.70 -7.54
N MET A 607 -28.99 -12.78 -7.06
CA MET A 607 -28.38 -14.10 -7.14
C MET A 607 -29.37 -15.11 -7.76
N ARG A 608 -28.80 -16.00 -8.58
CA ARG A 608 -29.50 -17.15 -9.19
C ARG A 608 -28.84 -18.46 -8.82
N LEU A 609 -29.65 -19.51 -8.83
CA LEU A 609 -29.18 -20.88 -8.62
C LEU A 609 -28.64 -21.45 -9.94
N ASP A 610 -27.39 -21.96 -9.95
CA ASP A 610 -26.87 -22.74 -11.06
C ASP A 610 -25.85 -23.79 -10.58
N GLU A 611 -26.31 -25.01 -10.44
CA GLU A 611 -25.45 -26.14 -10.02
C GLU A 611 -24.52 -26.65 -11.14
N ASN A 612 -24.73 -26.22 -12.38
CA ASN A 612 -23.92 -26.62 -13.52
C ASN A 612 -22.80 -25.60 -13.82
N TRP A 613 -22.74 -24.54 -13.03
CA TRP A 613 -21.69 -23.53 -13.19
C TRP A 613 -20.30 -24.13 -13.01
N PHE A 614 -19.38 -23.87 -13.94
CA PHE A 614 -18.16 -24.67 -14.15
C PHE A 614 -16.87 -24.03 -13.65
N TRP A 615 -16.90 -22.82 -13.10
CA TRP A 615 -15.74 -22.14 -12.52
C TRP A 615 -16.14 -21.33 -11.29
N GLY A 616 -15.15 -20.90 -10.50
CA GLY A 616 -15.33 -20.16 -9.27
C GLY A 616 -14.85 -20.93 -8.06
N THR A 617 -15.62 -20.88 -6.99
CA THR A 617 -15.19 -21.31 -5.66
C THR A 617 -16.17 -22.27 -5.01
N ILE A 618 -15.68 -23.42 -4.53
CA ILE A 618 -16.40 -24.28 -3.57
C ILE A 618 -16.14 -23.69 -2.19
N LEU A 619 -17.22 -23.43 -1.47
CA LEU A 619 -17.23 -22.92 -0.11
C LEU A 619 -17.41 -24.08 0.87
N VAL A 620 -16.49 -24.27 1.79
CA VAL A 620 -16.56 -25.33 2.79
C VAL A 620 -16.52 -24.72 4.18
N ARG A 621 -17.60 -24.87 4.93
CA ARG A 621 -17.65 -24.50 6.34
C ARG A 621 -17.17 -25.66 7.18
N ILE A 622 -16.11 -25.43 7.94
CA ILE A 622 -15.50 -26.44 8.81
C ILE A 622 -15.90 -26.20 10.27
N LYS A 623 -15.80 -27.25 11.09
CA LYS A 623 -16.05 -27.14 12.52
C LYS A 623 -14.93 -26.37 13.22
N ALA A 624 -15.28 -25.45 14.11
CA ALA A 624 -14.33 -24.68 14.90
C ALA A 624 -13.36 -25.60 15.67
N GLY A 625 -12.06 -25.28 15.63
CA GLY A 625 -11.00 -26.05 16.25
C GLY A 625 -10.63 -27.38 15.58
N LYS A 626 -11.23 -27.68 14.39
CA LYS A 626 -10.98 -28.90 13.62
C LYS A 626 -10.35 -28.66 12.25
N THR A 627 -9.67 -27.53 12.12
CA THR A 627 -9.10 -27.06 10.84
C THR A 627 -8.15 -28.09 10.22
N LYS A 628 -7.22 -28.64 11.02
CA LYS A 628 -6.21 -29.59 10.52
C LYS A 628 -6.85 -30.89 10.00
N GLU A 629 -7.79 -31.43 10.78
CA GLU A 629 -8.52 -32.66 10.44
C GLU A 629 -9.42 -32.46 9.22
N ALA A 630 -10.09 -31.31 9.13
CA ALA A 630 -10.95 -30.97 7.99
C ALA A 630 -10.13 -30.81 6.70
N ILE A 631 -8.98 -30.10 6.74
CA ILE A 631 -8.10 -29.96 5.57
C ILE A 631 -7.56 -31.31 5.11
N ALA A 632 -7.11 -32.17 6.03
CA ALA A 632 -6.63 -33.52 5.68
C ALA A 632 -7.72 -34.35 5.01
N ALA A 633 -8.97 -34.28 5.51
CA ALA A 633 -10.11 -34.95 4.90
C ALA A 633 -10.40 -34.38 3.50
N LEU A 634 -10.45 -33.06 3.32
CA LEU A 634 -10.68 -32.40 2.04
C LEU A 634 -9.59 -32.77 1.02
N GLN A 635 -8.31 -32.77 1.44
CA GLN A 635 -7.20 -33.19 0.60
C GLN A 635 -7.36 -34.64 0.10
N LYS A 636 -7.80 -35.56 0.99
CA LYS A 636 -8.05 -36.94 0.62
C LYS A 636 -9.20 -37.07 -0.38
N ILE A 637 -10.31 -36.34 -0.12
CA ILE A 637 -11.49 -36.34 -1.01
C ILE A 637 -11.14 -35.74 -2.36
N CYS A 638 -10.44 -34.59 -2.40
CA CYS A 638 -9.97 -33.98 -3.65
C CYS A 638 -9.05 -34.92 -4.43
N LYS A 639 -8.13 -35.62 -3.76
CA LYS A 639 -7.25 -36.59 -4.43
C LYS A 639 -8.01 -37.75 -5.04
N GLN A 640 -9.16 -38.14 -4.49
CA GLN A 640 -10.03 -39.20 -5.03
C GLN A 640 -10.86 -38.69 -6.22
N VAL A 641 -11.45 -37.49 -6.10
CA VAL A 641 -12.38 -36.94 -7.09
C VAL A 641 -11.62 -36.23 -8.23
N ASN A 642 -10.49 -35.57 -7.92
CA ASN A 642 -9.74 -34.73 -8.85
C ASN A 642 -8.22 -35.04 -8.80
N PRO A 643 -7.78 -36.28 -9.10
CA PRO A 643 -6.41 -36.76 -8.86
C PRO A 643 -5.31 -36.03 -9.65
N LYS A 644 -5.66 -35.42 -10.78
CA LYS A 644 -4.75 -34.74 -11.71
C LYS A 644 -4.46 -33.28 -11.32
N PHE A 645 -5.12 -32.77 -10.29
CA PHE A 645 -4.98 -31.38 -9.87
C PHE A 645 -4.42 -31.31 -8.45
N PRO A 646 -3.39 -30.52 -8.20
CA PRO A 646 -2.88 -30.29 -6.86
C PRO A 646 -3.97 -29.64 -5.97
N PHE A 647 -4.23 -30.22 -4.81
CA PHE A 647 -5.18 -29.64 -3.86
C PHE A 647 -4.68 -28.30 -3.36
N THR A 648 -5.44 -27.26 -3.61
CA THR A 648 -5.21 -25.91 -3.10
C THR A 648 -6.46 -25.38 -2.41
N TYR A 649 -6.26 -24.57 -1.39
CA TYR A 649 -7.34 -23.95 -0.65
C TYR A 649 -6.91 -22.60 -0.11
N GLN A 650 -7.86 -21.77 0.26
CA GLN A 650 -7.64 -20.47 0.85
C GLN A 650 -8.60 -20.30 2.03
N PHE A 651 -8.20 -19.55 3.04
CA PHE A 651 -9.08 -19.17 4.14
C PHE A 651 -9.78 -17.85 3.84
N SER A 652 -11.08 -17.76 4.14
CA SER A 652 -11.89 -16.57 3.89
C SER A 652 -11.35 -15.32 4.58
N ASP A 653 -10.86 -15.44 5.80
CA ASP A 653 -10.26 -14.34 6.56
C ASP A 653 -8.95 -13.85 5.94
N LEU A 654 -8.13 -14.76 5.40
CA LEU A 654 -6.89 -14.38 4.70
C LEU A 654 -7.18 -13.71 3.36
N GLU A 655 -8.17 -14.20 2.61
CA GLU A 655 -8.58 -13.56 1.35
C GLU A 655 -9.15 -12.16 1.59
N TYR A 656 -9.97 -11.99 2.62
CA TYR A 656 -10.43 -10.68 3.04
C TYR A 656 -9.26 -9.76 3.46
N ALA A 657 -8.28 -10.27 4.19
CA ALA A 657 -7.11 -9.49 4.60
C ALA A 657 -6.26 -9.02 3.40
N LYS A 658 -6.22 -9.79 2.29
CA LYS A 658 -5.52 -9.39 1.05
C LYS A 658 -6.08 -8.11 0.43
N LEU A 659 -7.39 -7.86 0.56
CA LEU A 659 -8.02 -6.62 0.07
C LEU A 659 -7.41 -5.36 0.70
N TYR A 660 -6.85 -5.49 1.91
CA TYR A 660 -6.27 -4.40 2.69
C TYR A 660 -4.76 -4.58 2.96
N ALA A 661 -4.09 -5.39 2.14
CA ALA A 661 -2.66 -5.67 2.32
C ALA A 661 -1.80 -4.40 2.20
N SER A 662 -2.16 -3.50 1.29
CA SER A 662 -1.49 -2.21 1.12
C SER A 662 -1.59 -1.36 2.37
N GLU A 663 -2.80 -1.22 2.93
CA GLU A 663 -3.07 -0.44 4.13
C GLU A 663 -2.41 -1.05 5.36
N ALA A 664 -2.35 -2.38 5.44
CA ALA A 664 -1.65 -3.07 6.51
C ALA A 664 -0.14 -2.77 6.49
N VAL A 665 0.49 -2.73 5.31
CA VAL A 665 1.89 -2.32 5.14
C VAL A 665 2.05 -0.86 5.55
N VAL A 666 1.19 0.04 5.07
CA VAL A 666 1.19 1.47 5.42
C VAL A 666 1.09 1.66 6.94
N SER A 667 0.19 0.95 7.61
CA SER A 667 0.04 1.02 9.07
C SER A 667 1.30 0.57 9.80
N LYS A 668 1.89 -0.55 9.41
CA LYS A 668 3.13 -1.06 10.02
C LYS A 668 4.27 -0.07 9.85
N LEU A 669 4.43 0.49 8.64
CA LEU A 669 5.45 1.51 8.35
C LEU A 669 5.21 2.79 9.16
N ALA A 670 3.97 3.28 9.21
CA ALA A 670 3.61 4.46 10.00
C ALA A 670 3.93 4.27 11.49
N ASN A 671 3.64 3.09 12.06
CA ASN A 671 3.97 2.76 13.44
C ASN A 671 5.48 2.82 13.71
N ILE A 672 6.30 2.22 12.83
CA ILE A 672 7.76 2.22 12.96
C ILE A 672 8.31 3.66 12.86
N PHE A 673 7.85 4.42 11.87
CA PHE A 673 8.36 5.78 11.65
C PHE A 673 7.90 6.76 12.73
N ALA A 674 6.68 6.62 13.25
CA ALA A 674 6.22 7.38 14.40
C ALA A 674 7.07 7.09 15.64
N PHE A 675 7.34 5.80 15.92
CA PHE A 675 8.23 5.40 17.02
C PHE A 675 9.62 6.02 16.87
N LEU A 676 10.22 5.94 15.69
CA LEU A 676 11.56 6.49 15.42
C LEU A 676 11.59 8.02 15.51
N ALA A 677 10.56 8.70 15.02
CA ALA A 677 10.43 10.16 15.15
C ALA A 677 10.35 10.59 16.62
N ILE A 678 9.58 9.87 17.44
CA ILE A 678 9.50 10.11 18.89
C ILE A 678 10.86 9.82 19.54
N PHE A 679 11.49 8.71 19.19
CA PHE A 679 12.79 8.33 19.76
C PHE A 679 13.87 9.37 19.46
N ILE A 680 13.96 9.86 18.22
CA ILE A 680 14.89 10.93 17.82
C ILE A 680 14.55 12.22 18.57
N SER A 681 13.27 12.55 18.75
CA SER A 681 12.83 13.72 19.51
C SER A 681 13.24 13.62 20.99
N CYS A 682 13.12 12.42 21.57
CA CYS A 682 13.55 12.16 22.95
C CYS A 682 15.06 12.26 23.13
N LEU A 683 15.86 11.79 22.14
CA LEU A 683 17.33 11.98 22.17
C LEU A 683 17.69 13.46 22.21
N GLY A 684 16.96 14.30 21.44
CA GLY A 684 17.16 15.76 21.48
C GLY A 684 16.81 16.39 22.83
N LEU A 685 15.66 16.00 23.35
CA LEU A 685 15.21 16.48 24.65
C LEU A 685 16.13 16.05 25.78
N PHE A 686 16.59 14.80 25.74
CA PHE A 686 17.57 14.24 26.68
C PHE A 686 18.87 15.06 26.68
N GLY A 687 19.42 15.34 25.49
CA GLY A 687 20.64 16.13 25.37
C GLY A 687 20.48 17.58 25.83
N LEU A 688 19.33 18.22 25.56
CA LEU A 688 19.00 19.55 26.05
C LEU A 688 18.81 19.57 27.57
N ALA A 689 18.16 18.55 28.14
CA ALA A 689 17.96 18.42 29.58
C ALA A 689 19.29 18.24 30.29
N THR A 690 20.19 17.40 29.76
CA THR A 690 21.55 17.21 30.27
C THR A 690 22.31 18.54 30.31
N PHE A 691 22.30 19.27 29.19
CA PHE A 691 22.98 20.58 29.11
C PHE A 691 22.38 21.61 30.06
N THR A 692 21.07 21.70 30.19
CA THR A 692 20.39 22.63 31.08
C THR A 692 20.70 22.32 32.55
N ALA A 693 20.76 21.04 32.91
CA ALA A 693 21.16 20.58 34.22
C ALA A 693 22.62 20.95 34.53
N GLU A 694 23.55 20.74 33.57
CA GLU A 694 24.96 21.16 33.71
C GLU A 694 25.10 22.70 33.90
N GLN A 695 24.36 23.52 33.16
CA GLN A 695 24.41 24.97 33.27
C GLN A 695 23.91 25.49 34.63
N ARG A 696 22.94 24.82 35.24
CA ARG A 696 22.31 25.18 36.49
C ARG A 696 22.87 24.42 37.69
N THR A 697 23.98 23.74 37.56
CA THR A 697 24.58 22.91 38.62
C THR A 697 24.84 23.74 39.90
N LYS A 698 25.39 24.98 39.78
CA LYS A 698 25.59 25.89 40.92
C LYS A 698 24.26 26.35 41.56
N GLU A 699 23.26 26.73 40.74
CA GLU A 699 21.91 27.12 41.19
C GLU A 699 21.22 25.96 41.95
N ILE A 700 21.29 24.76 41.42
CA ILE A 700 20.73 23.55 42.00
C ILE A 700 21.46 23.23 43.32
N GLY A 701 22.79 23.35 43.35
CA GLY A 701 23.60 23.15 44.56
C GLY A 701 23.21 24.13 45.69
N VAL A 702 23.08 25.44 45.38
CA VAL A 702 22.65 26.45 46.33
C VAL A 702 21.24 26.16 46.85
N ARG A 703 20.27 25.88 45.96
CA ARG A 703 18.90 25.55 46.37
C ARG A 703 18.81 24.31 47.26
N LYS A 704 19.68 23.32 46.98
CA LYS A 704 19.73 22.09 47.77
C LYS A 704 20.30 22.33 49.17
N VAL A 705 21.31 23.18 49.30
CA VAL A 705 21.86 23.60 50.59
C VAL A 705 20.81 24.41 51.39
N LEU A 706 19.94 25.16 50.67
CA LEU A 706 18.82 25.91 51.26
C LEU A 706 17.57 25.05 51.52
N GLY A 707 17.65 23.74 51.41
CA GLY A 707 16.59 22.78 51.78
C GLY A 707 15.58 22.46 50.67
N ALA A 708 15.83 22.80 49.40
CA ALA A 708 14.92 22.44 48.32
C ALA A 708 14.86 20.93 48.10
N SER A 709 13.65 20.37 48.06
CA SER A 709 13.42 18.94 47.78
C SER A 709 13.81 18.58 46.33
N SER A 710 14.22 17.34 46.11
CA SER A 710 14.50 16.83 44.74
C SER A 710 13.29 16.98 43.84
N ALA A 711 12.08 16.79 44.34
CA ALA A 711 10.82 16.97 43.60
C ALA A 711 10.65 18.41 43.08
N SER A 712 10.97 19.43 43.89
CA SER A 712 10.92 20.85 43.51
C SER A 712 11.89 21.17 42.37
N ILE A 713 13.09 20.59 42.41
CA ILE A 713 14.10 20.74 41.36
C ILE A 713 13.67 20.08 40.06
N ILE A 714 13.11 18.87 40.15
CA ILE A 714 12.55 18.13 38.99
C ILE A 714 11.41 18.92 38.35
N LYS A 715 10.46 19.44 39.16
CA LYS A 715 9.33 20.28 38.70
C LYS A 715 9.82 21.52 37.95
N LEU A 716 10.84 22.20 38.50
CA LEU A 716 11.40 23.43 37.90
C LEU A 716 12.06 23.12 36.53
N LEU A 717 12.84 22.05 36.42
CA LEU A 717 13.50 21.68 35.18
C LEU A 717 12.50 21.19 34.15
N SER A 718 11.56 20.34 34.54
CA SER A 718 10.56 19.74 33.62
C SER A 718 9.60 20.80 33.06
N ALA A 719 9.18 21.79 33.84
CA ALA A 719 8.25 22.83 33.41
C ALA A 719 8.77 23.62 32.18
N ASN A 720 10.08 23.83 32.08
CA ASN A 720 10.66 24.54 30.95
C ASN A 720 10.59 23.78 29.62
N PHE A 721 10.48 22.45 29.67
CA PHE A 721 10.36 21.59 28.49
C PHE A 721 8.90 21.27 28.15
N LEU A 722 7.99 21.22 29.13
CA LEU A 722 6.58 20.94 28.89
C LEU A 722 5.84 22.09 28.20
N LYS A 723 6.18 23.35 28.49
CA LYS A 723 5.54 24.51 27.83
C LYS A 723 5.61 24.50 26.31
N PRO A 724 6.78 24.27 25.65
CA PRO A 724 6.85 24.11 24.18
C PRO A 724 6.02 22.95 23.67
N ILE A 725 5.91 21.84 24.42
CA ILE A 725 5.14 20.65 24.01
C ILE A 725 3.65 20.97 23.98
N ILE A 726 3.15 21.69 24.99
CA ILE A 726 1.74 22.13 25.02
C ILE A 726 1.44 23.05 23.82
N LEU A 727 2.35 23.96 23.49
CA LEU A 727 2.20 24.83 22.33
C LEU A 727 2.21 24.02 21.01
N ALA A 728 2.98 22.92 20.96
CA ALA A 728 3.01 22.02 19.79
C ALA A 728 1.64 21.33 19.55
N PHE A 729 0.86 21.05 20.59
CA PHE A 729 -0.49 20.47 20.45
C PHE A 729 -1.43 21.42 19.71
N LEU A 730 -1.36 22.72 19.97
CA LEU A 730 -2.21 23.72 19.29
C LEU A 730 -1.98 23.78 17.78
N ILE A 731 -0.80 23.38 17.32
CA ILE A 731 -0.46 23.30 15.89
C ILE A 731 -0.78 21.92 15.34
N ALA A 732 -0.39 20.87 16.06
CA ALA A 732 -0.50 19.49 15.60
C ALA A 732 -1.95 19.02 15.49
N PHE A 733 -2.83 19.39 16.42
CA PHE A 733 -4.21 18.88 16.45
C PHE A 733 -5.04 19.29 15.23
N PRO A 734 -5.11 20.59 14.85
CA PRO A 734 -5.84 20.98 13.65
C PRO A 734 -5.28 20.35 12.37
N LEU A 735 -3.95 20.32 12.24
CA LEU A 735 -3.29 19.73 11.07
C LEU A 735 -3.55 18.24 10.96
N ALA A 736 -3.45 17.51 12.07
CA ALA A 736 -3.71 16.07 12.10
C ALA A 736 -5.19 15.76 11.85
N TRP A 737 -6.10 16.56 12.43
CA TRP A 737 -7.52 16.41 12.18
C TRP A 737 -7.85 16.59 10.69
N TYR A 738 -7.35 17.66 10.07
CA TYR A 738 -7.60 17.93 8.65
C TYR A 738 -7.03 16.82 7.75
N ALA A 739 -5.78 16.45 7.94
CA ALA A 739 -5.13 15.43 7.12
C ALA A 739 -5.79 14.05 7.27
N MET A 740 -6.09 13.65 8.51
CA MET A 740 -6.69 12.33 8.76
C MET A 740 -8.16 12.28 8.39
N ASN A 741 -8.89 13.38 8.51
CA ASN A 741 -10.27 13.44 8.04
C ASN A 741 -10.33 13.26 6.51
N ASN A 742 -9.45 13.93 5.76
CA ASN A 742 -9.38 13.76 4.30
C ASN A 742 -9.01 12.33 3.91
N TRP A 743 -8.07 11.72 4.64
CA TRP A 743 -7.69 10.33 4.38
C TRP A 743 -8.85 9.36 4.66
N LEU A 744 -9.61 9.56 5.74
CA LEU A 744 -10.77 8.74 6.09
C LEU A 744 -11.91 8.87 5.07
N GLN A 745 -12.02 9.97 4.32
CA GLN A 745 -13.05 10.15 3.30
C GLN A 745 -12.93 9.18 2.11
N GLN A 746 -11.79 8.51 1.96
CA GLN A 746 -11.59 7.46 0.95
C GLN A 746 -12.34 6.16 1.28
N TYR A 747 -12.86 6.03 2.50
CA TYR A 747 -13.61 4.86 2.94
C TYR A 747 -15.10 5.19 3.03
N ALA A 748 -15.95 4.36 2.40
CA ALA A 748 -17.39 4.45 2.61
C ALA A 748 -17.75 4.12 4.07
N TYR A 749 -17.03 3.16 4.66
CA TYR A 749 -17.17 2.76 6.06
C TYR A 749 -15.92 3.16 6.84
N LYS A 750 -16.06 4.21 7.65
CA LYS A 750 -14.96 4.81 8.39
C LYS A 750 -15.28 4.99 9.87
N ILE A 751 -14.23 5.11 10.67
CA ILE A 751 -14.36 5.49 12.08
C ILE A 751 -14.61 6.99 12.22
N ASP A 752 -15.27 7.37 13.29
CA ASP A 752 -15.33 8.75 13.72
C ASP A 752 -14.08 9.13 14.52
N MET A 753 -13.49 10.28 14.18
CA MET A 753 -12.34 10.81 14.93
C MET A 753 -12.80 11.40 16.26
N GLY A 754 -12.75 10.57 17.31
CA GLY A 754 -13.06 11.01 18.66
C GLY A 754 -11.95 11.90 19.26
N TRP A 755 -12.31 12.87 20.07
CA TRP A 755 -11.39 13.75 20.81
C TRP A 755 -10.40 12.98 21.72
N TRP A 756 -10.76 11.79 22.16
CA TRP A 756 -9.92 10.91 22.99
C TRP A 756 -8.61 10.51 22.30
N MET A 757 -8.57 10.40 20.95
CA MET A 757 -7.36 10.07 20.19
C MET A 757 -6.30 11.17 20.33
N PHE A 758 -6.75 12.43 20.36
CA PHE A 758 -5.89 13.60 20.55
C PHE A 758 -5.37 13.66 22.00
N ILE A 759 -6.23 13.37 22.97
CA ILE A 759 -5.83 13.27 24.38
C ILE A 759 -4.84 12.14 24.60
N LEU A 760 -5.07 10.97 24.01
CA LEU A 760 -4.14 9.85 24.10
C LEU A 760 -2.77 10.20 23.52
N ALA A 761 -2.73 10.84 22.35
CA ALA A 761 -1.49 11.31 21.74
C ALA A 761 -0.76 12.34 22.61
N ALA A 762 -1.52 13.28 23.22
CA ALA A 762 -0.97 14.27 24.17
C ALA A 762 -0.38 13.58 25.40
N LEU A 763 -1.13 12.68 26.04
CA LEU A 763 -0.69 11.95 27.21
C LEU A 763 0.57 11.12 26.94
N LEU A 764 0.59 10.36 25.84
CA LEU A 764 1.77 9.60 25.42
C LEU A 764 2.99 10.51 25.23
N THR A 765 2.82 11.62 24.52
CA THR A 765 3.93 12.57 24.28
C THR A 765 4.43 13.18 25.58
N ILE A 766 3.52 13.61 26.48
CA ILE A 766 3.89 14.19 27.77
C ILE A 766 4.57 13.16 28.65
N CYS A 767 4.06 11.94 28.73
CA CYS A 767 4.66 10.86 29.52
C CYS A 767 6.08 10.54 29.04
N ILE A 768 6.27 10.36 27.74
CA ILE A 768 7.58 10.04 27.16
C ILE A 768 8.57 11.19 27.39
N ALA A 769 8.14 12.45 27.16
CA ALA A 769 8.97 13.64 27.42
C ALA A 769 9.31 13.78 28.90
N PHE A 770 8.34 13.54 29.78
CA PHE A 770 8.53 13.60 31.24
C PHE A 770 9.52 12.53 31.73
N ILE A 771 9.40 11.28 31.27
CA ILE A 771 10.34 10.21 31.59
C ILE A 771 11.74 10.58 31.14
N THR A 772 11.89 11.08 29.90
CA THR A 772 13.17 11.48 29.31
C THR A 772 13.87 12.59 30.11
N VAL A 773 13.11 13.62 30.53
CA VAL A 773 13.65 14.76 31.28
C VAL A 773 13.88 14.39 32.74
N SER A 774 12.98 13.62 33.36
CA SER A 774 13.07 13.22 34.77
C SER A 774 14.33 12.44 35.07
N TYR A 775 14.76 11.55 34.18
CA TYR A 775 16.01 10.79 34.36
C TYR A 775 17.22 11.72 34.57
N GLN A 776 17.36 12.77 33.76
CA GLN A 776 18.46 13.76 33.92
C GLN A 776 18.25 14.69 35.12
N SER A 777 17.02 15.08 35.36
CA SER A 777 16.67 15.94 36.51
C SER A 777 16.93 15.24 37.85
N ILE A 778 16.62 13.93 37.93
CA ILE A 778 16.92 13.10 39.11
C ILE A 778 18.43 12.99 39.30
N LYS A 779 19.18 12.67 38.23
CA LYS A 779 20.65 12.61 38.29
C LYS A 779 21.27 13.91 38.77
N ALA A 780 20.77 15.06 38.31
CA ALA A 780 21.22 16.39 38.77
C ALA A 780 20.79 16.70 40.21
N ALA A 781 19.58 16.27 40.60
CA ALA A 781 19.07 16.49 41.97
C ALA A 781 19.76 15.60 43.02
N ILE A 782 20.29 14.44 42.66
CA ILE A 782 21.02 13.52 43.57
C ILE A 782 22.50 13.89 43.67
N ALA A 783 23.04 14.71 42.76
CA ALA A 783 24.46 15.13 42.75
C ALA A 783 24.84 15.81 44.08
N ASN A 784 26.07 15.50 44.56
CA ASN A 784 26.60 16.03 45.82
C ASN A 784 26.76 17.54 45.72
N PRO A 785 26.08 18.34 46.62
CA PRO A 785 26.15 19.81 46.57
C PRO A 785 27.55 20.35 46.79
N VAL A 786 28.38 19.69 47.59
CA VAL A 786 29.76 20.10 47.85
C VAL A 786 30.63 20.06 46.60
N LYS A 787 30.51 18.97 45.81
CA LYS A 787 31.17 18.86 44.50
C LYS A 787 30.66 19.90 43.49
N SER A 788 29.33 20.22 43.57
CA SER A 788 28.68 21.20 42.66
C SER A 788 29.12 22.66 42.91
N LEU A 789 29.52 22.98 44.11
CA LEU A 789 29.98 24.32 44.53
C LEU A 789 31.54 24.50 44.37
N ARG A 790 32.32 23.40 44.42
CA ARG A 790 33.79 23.40 44.30
C ARG A 790 34.34 23.41 42.85
N THR A 791 33.49 23.29 41.82
CA THR A 791 33.92 23.37 40.42
C THR A 791 34.21 24.81 40.05
N GLU A 792 35.50 25.21 40.11
CA GLU A 792 36.05 26.33 39.38
C GLU A 792 36.21 26.07 37.91
#